data_aaa0d5d4b54ec0551ebb10d9a824684b
#
_entry.id   aaa0d5d4b54ec0551ebb10d9a824684b
#
_cell.length_a   1.000
_cell.length_b   1.000
_cell.length_c   1.000
_cell.angle_alpha   90.00
_cell.angle_beta   90.00
_cell.angle_gamma   90.00
#
_symmetry.space_group_name_H-M   'P 1'
#
loop_
_entity.id
_entity.type
_entity.pdbx_description
1 polymer ?
#
loop_
_entity_poly.entity_id
_entity_poly.type
_entity_poly.pdbx_seq_one_letter_code
_entity_poly.pdbx_strand_id
1 'polypeptide(L)'
;IHTVGEDGKFLDNTPEFLRGRQVKEAEEDIKEDLKKRKLLFKKEKIIHSYPFCWRCDTALLYYGITSWYIKVSTIREKMKKLNEEINWYPSHIKEGRFGNWLEGAKDWALSRFKFWGTPLPVWRCECGKQEIIGSIEELKKKSSKKITGKIDLHKPWIDGIKLKCSCGKEMKRIPDVIDCWYDSGSAIFAQFHYPFENKKEFEKRFPYDFISEAIDQTRGWFYTMHVISTILFEKPAYKNVICAGHIIDENGEKMSKSKGNIIKPREIINTSGVDAVRLQFCTSDAGNFKRYSYNLIKEDTIPFLTVLYNADNYYKQLENRKCKKRIEDGWILSRLNSLIKKVTKDLENYSLDKPFSEIQSFVVDDFSRNYIKMTRDREDAKEIIGEVLEKISLLLAPFAPYITEYIYSQFSKNSVHLSSWPKAVNKKINKKLEEEMENVLKIIEMGLRERDRVQIGLKWPLAKAKIIFYGNLNKEMIKIIEGQLNVKKIEIKKTGNSKNLRFLSAPKIGNFRGFLSRQKQEVFEIKKGKEFSVELDIKITSELESEGYARELMRKVQALRKKEGLIKTDKIKLAVVSEKNILQMFEKHKQSIKEKTNAKELRFIDIHETNKRFILLLKDYSSKLEDKIKENKIEIRLKRI
;
A
#
# COMPACT_ATOMS: atom_id res chain seq x y z
N ILE A 1 -30.38 21.94 -42.96
CA ILE A 1 -30.48 21.17 -44.23
C ILE A 1 -29.41 20.10 -44.17
N HIS A 2 -29.82 18.81 -44.23
CA HIS A 2 -28.85 17.70 -44.39
C HIS A 2 -28.48 17.59 -45.86
N THR A 3 -27.20 17.64 -46.12
CA THR A 3 -26.62 17.45 -47.45
C THR A 3 -25.98 16.07 -47.62
N VAL A 4 -25.85 15.33 -46.53
CA VAL A 4 -25.26 13.99 -46.47
C VAL A 4 -26.24 13.04 -45.79
N GLY A 5 -26.36 11.83 -46.33
CA GLY A 5 -27.20 10.76 -45.82
C GLY A 5 -26.52 9.97 -44.69
N GLU A 6 -27.27 9.06 -44.05
CA GLU A 6 -26.77 8.18 -42.99
C GLU A 6 -25.66 7.22 -43.44
N ASP A 7 -25.61 6.96 -44.76
CA ASP A 7 -24.59 6.15 -45.44
C ASP A 7 -23.28 6.93 -45.76
N GLY A 8 -23.22 8.22 -45.38
CA GLY A 8 -22.08 9.09 -45.61
C GLY A 8 -21.98 9.60 -47.07
N LYS A 9 -23.03 9.48 -47.88
CA LYS A 9 -23.06 9.96 -49.25
C LYS A 9 -23.84 11.27 -49.35
N PHE A 10 -23.46 12.09 -50.34
CA PHE A 10 -24.17 13.31 -50.66
C PHE A 10 -25.57 13.01 -51.19
N LEU A 11 -26.56 13.74 -50.70
CA LEU A 11 -27.98 13.62 -51.10
C LEU A 11 -28.28 14.38 -52.40
N ASP A 12 -29.48 14.14 -52.98
CA ASP A 12 -29.93 14.76 -54.23
C ASP A 12 -30.07 16.28 -54.15
N ASN A 13 -30.15 16.84 -52.95
CA ASN A 13 -30.19 18.29 -52.70
C ASN A 13 -28.82 18.97 -52.79
N THR A 14 -27.77 18.24 -53.19
CA THR A 14 -26.43 18.76 -53.43
C THR A 14 -26.16 18.97 -54.91
N PRO A 15 -25.11 19.73 -55.28
CA PRO A 15 -24.67 19.85 -56.69
C PRO A 15 -24.48 18.51 -57.36
N GLU A 16 -24.79 18.41 -58.64
CA GLU A 16 -24.84 17.16 -59.39
C GLU A 16 -23.53 16.35 -59.33
N PHE A 17 -22.39 17.00 -59.34
CA PHE A 17 -21.07 16.35 -59.27
C PHE A 17 -20.77 15.71 -57.91
N LEU A 18 -21.57 15.96 -56.88
CA LEU A 18 -21.42 15.39 -55.56
C LEU A 18 -22.45 14.27 -55.26
N ARG A 19 -23.60 14.26 -55.92
CA ARG A 19 -24.71 13.35 -55.60
C ARG A 19 -24.28 11.89 -55.59
N GLY A 20 -24.65 11.17 -54.51
CA GLY A 20 -24.36 9.75 -54.35
C GLY A 20 -22.90 9.41 -54.05
N ARG A 21 -22.01 10.39 -54.02
CA ARG A 21 -20.57 10.17 -53.74
C ARG A 21 -20.30 10.19 -52.24
N GLN A 22 -19.30 9.43 -51.83
CA GLN A 22 -18.82 9.47 -50.43
C GLN A 22 -18.16 10.82 -50.14
N VAL A 23 -18.47 11.36 -48.93
CA VAL A 23 -18.00 12.69 -48.51
C VAL A 23 -16.46 12.80 -48.57
N LYS A 24 -15.75 11.78 -48.12
CA LYS A 24 -14.29 11.81 -48.09
C LYS A 24 -13.64 11.70 -49.48
N GLU A 25 -14.30 11.02 -50.40
CA GLU A 25 -13.82 10.88 -51.81
C GLU A 25 -14.03 12.15 -52.61
N ALA A 26 -15.04 12.95 -52.27
CA ALA A 26 -15.39 14.17 -53.00
C ALA A 26 -14.59 15.42 -52.53
N GLU A 27 -13.69 15.28 -51.57
CA GLU A 27 -13.00 16.41 -50.93
C GLU A 27 -12.17 17.26 -51.91
N GLU A 28 -11.44 16.65 -52.80
CA GLU A 28 -10.62 17.37 -53.78
C GLU A 28 -11.48 18.02 -54.87
N ASP A 29 -12.56 17.38 -55.33
CA ASP A 29 -13.48 17.97 -56.33
C ASP A 29 -14.19 19.20 -55.77
N ILE A 30 -14.56 19.17 -54.46
CA ILE A 30 -15.13 20.34 -53.79
C ILE A 30 -14.12 21.48 -53.74
N LYS A 31 -12.85 21.21 -53.45
CA LYS A 31 -11.78 22.22 -53.47
C LYS A 31 -11.56 22.81 -54.85
N GLU A 32 -11.61 21.99 -55.91
CA GLU A 32 -11.51 22.46 -57.27
C GLU A 32 -12.69 23.33 -57.66
N ASP A 33 -13.92 22.94 -57.34
CA ASP A 33 -15.10 23.75 -57.61
C ASP A 33 -15.02 25.12 -56.92
N LEU A 34 -14.65 25.13 -55.63
CA LEU A 34 -14.46 26.37 -54.87
C LEU A 34 -13.36 27.26 -55.48
N LYS A 35 -12.29 26.65 -55.99
CA LYS A 35 -11.22 27.38 -56.70
C LYS A 35 -11.71 27.98 -58.01
N LYS A 36 -12.43 27.20 -58.81
CA LYS A 36 -13.03 27.68 -60.08
C LYS A 36 -13.99 28.85 -59.86
N ARG A 37 -14.78 28.78 -58.80
CA ARG A 37 -15.73 29.85 -58.42
C ARG A 37 -15.08 31.01 -57.65
N LYS A 38 -13.72 31.02 -57.44
CA LYS A 38 -12.95 32.02 -56.69
C LYS A 38 -13.40 32.18 -55.25
N LEU A 39 -13.93 31.13 -54.67
CA LEU A 39 -14.42 31.10 -53.26
C LEU A 39 -13.41 30.43 -52.31
N LEU A 40 -12.36 29.81 -52.83
CA LEU A 40 -11.30 29.24 -52.00
C LEU A 40 -10.31 30.32 -51.58
N PHE A 41 -10.41 30.71 -50.29
CA PHE A 41 -9.54 31.73 -49.69
C PHE A 41 -8.11 31.20 -49.43
N LYS A 42 -8.00 30.01 -48.75
CA LYS A 42 -6.71 29.41 -48.37
C LYS A 42 -6.85 27.90 -48.20
N LYS A 43 -5.82 27.15 -48.56
CA LYS A 43 -5.68 25.72 -48.27
C LYS A 43 -4.49 25.54 -47.29
N GLU A 44 -4.72 25.00 -46.13
CA GLU A 44 -3.68 24.67 -45.17
C GLU A 44 -3.80 23.20 -44.74
N LYS A 45 -2.66 22.57 -44.43
CA LYS A 45 -2.60 21.22 -43.89
C LYS A 45 -2.33 21.29 -42.42
N ILE A 46 -3.23 20.75 -41.60
CA ILE A 46 -3.06 20.63 -40.18
C ILE A 46 -3.00 19.16 -39.79
N ILE A 47 -2.17 18.86 -38.79
CA ILE A 47 -2.10 17.53 -38.18
C ILE A 47 -2.88 17.58 -36.86
N HIS A 48 -3.91 16.77 -36.79
CA HIS A 48 -4.73 16.68 -35.56
C HIS A 48 -5.25 15.26 -35.36
N SER A 49 -5.71 14.94 -34.15
CA SER A 49 -6.38 13.68 -33.86
C SER A 49 -7.73 13.64 -34.57
N TYR A 50 -8.00 12.57 -35.30
CA TYR A 50 -9.26 12.35 -35.98
C TYR A 50 -9.95 11.08 -35.44
N PRO A 51 -11.28 11.08 -35.23
CA PRO A 51 -11.99 9.92 -34.72
C PRO A 51 -12.21 8.87 -35.83
N PHE A 52 -11.89 7.62 -35.49
CA PHE A 52 -12.12 6.45 -36.31
C PHE A 52 -13.06 5.47 -35.63
N CYS A 53 -13.78 4.68 -36.40
CA CYS A 53 -14.60 3.60 -35.89
C CYS A 53 -13.71 2.55 -35.21
N TRP A 54 -13.94 2.27 -33.95
CA TRP A 54 -13.17 1.30 -33.15
C TRP A 54 -13.24 -0.14 -33.69
N ARG A 55 -14.20 -0.43 -34.59
CA ARG A 55 -14.42 -1.78 -35.14
C ARG A 55 -13.83 -1.99 -36.51
N CYS A 56 -13.94 -1.00 -37.40
CA CYS A 56 -13.53 -1.11 -38.82
C CYS A 56 -12.55 -0.04 -39.27
N ASP A 57 -12.04 0.78 -38.37
CA ASP A 57 -11.09 1.87 -38.61
C ASP A 57 -11.51 2.89 -39.70
N THR A 58 -12.81 2.93 -40.05
CA THR A 58 -13.33 3.94 -40.98
C THR A 58 -13.38 5.30 -40.31
N ALA A 59 -12.92 6.34 -40.96
CA ALA A 59 -12.98 7.72 -40.51
C ALA A 59 -14.45 8.14 -40.27
N LEU A 60 -14.76 8.65 -39.06
CA LEU A 60 -16.10 9.07 -38.74
C LEU A 60 -16.43 10.43 -39.30
N LEU A 61 -17.73 10.68 -39.60
CA LEU A 61 -18.23 11.98 -40.01
C LEU A 61 -19.01 12.66 -38.91
N TYR A 62 -18.88 13.98 -38.80
CA TYR A 62 -19.76 14.77 -37.96
C TYR A 62 -21.12 14.89 -38.63
N TYR A 63 -22.13 14.32 -38.01
CA TYR A 63 -23.48 14.26 -38.57
C TYR A 63 -24.51 14.81 -37.58
N GLY A 64 -25.35 15.74 -38.00
CA GLY A 64 -26.39 16.33 -37.18
C GLY A 64 -27.60 15.40 -37.08
N ILE A 65 -27.94 14.99 -35.86
CA ILE A 65 -29.14 14.18 -35.57
C ILE A 65 -29.99 14.86 -34.51
N THR A 66 -31.32 14.62 -34.57
CA THR A 66 -32.19 14.98 -33.46
C THR A 66 -31.90 14.11 -32.26
N SER A 67 -31.84 14.72 -31.07
CA SER A 67 -31.54 14.00 -29.83
C SER A 67 -32.41 14.53 -28.69
N TRP A 68 -32.65 13.66 -27.73
CA TRP A 68 -33.25 14.03 -26.45
C TRP A 68 -32.19 14.57 -25.51
N TYR A 69 -32.49 15.64 -24.75
CA TYR A 69 -31.55 16.28 -23.86
C TYR A 69 -32.10 16.36 -22.45
N ILE A 70 -31.27 16.18 -21.46
CA ILE A 70 -31.49 16.67 -20.10
C ILE A 70 -30.86 18.04 -20.00
N LYS A 71 -31.66 19.03 -19.56
CA LYS A 71 -31.26 20.45 -19.50
C LYS A 71 -30.41 20.71 -18.25
N VAL A 72 -29.20 20.16 -18.23
CA VAL A 72 -28.27 20.22 -17.08
C VAL A 72 -27.83 21.66 -16.78
N SER A 73 -27.79 22.52 -17.81
CA SER A 73 -27.42 23.92 -17.65
C SER A 73 -28.30 24.66 -16.62
N THR A 74 -29.55 24.24 -16.43
CA THR A 74 -30.51 24.88 -15.48
C THR A 74 -30.27 24.50 -14.03
N ILE A 75 -29.56 23.40 -13.77
CA ILE A 75 -29.30 22.91 -12.41
C ILE A 75 -27.82 23.07 -11.99
N ARG A 76 -27.02 23.73 -12.81
CA ARG A 76 -25.56 23.86 -12.62
C ARG A 76 -25.19 24.42 -11.24
N GLU A 77 -25.78 25.51 -10.83
CA GLU A 77 -25.53 26.14 -9.53
C GLU A 77 -25.94 25.23 -8.36
N LYS A 78 -27.01 24.46 -8.52
CA LYS A 78 -27.45 23.51 -7.52
C LYS A 78 -26.43 22.34 -7.40
N MET A 79 -25.93 21.82 -8.52
CA MET A 79 -24.87 20.79 -8.51
C MET A 79 -23.60 21.29 -7.83
N LYS A 80 -23.16 22.52 -8.10
CA LYS A 80 -21.99 23.12 -7.44
C LYS A 80 -22.19 23.18 -5.92
N LYS A 81 -23.35 23.70 -5.47
CA LYS A 81 -23.67 23.77 -4.04
C LYS A 81 -23.69 22.39 -3.37
N LEU A 82 -24.30 21.39 -4.00
CA LEU A 82 -24.33 20.03 -3.46
C LEU A 82 -22.93 19.36 -3.45
N ASN A 83 -22.04 19.73 -4.37
CA ASN A 83 -20.66 19.25 -4.36
C ASN A 83 -19.88 19.74 -3.13
N GLU A 84 -20.24 20.88 -2.53
CA GLU A 84 -19.61 21.36 -1.30
C GLU A 84 -19.82 20.41 -0.12
N GLU A 85 -20.94 19.67 -0.11
CA GLU A 85 -21.27 18.69 0.92
C GLU A 85 -20.51 17.36 0.78
N ILE A 86 -19.86 17.13 -0.38
CA ILE A 86 -19.14 15.88 -0.66
C ILE A 86 -17.69 15.98 -0.17
N ASN A 87 -17.24 14.97 0.55
CA ASN A 87 -15.84 14.83 0.93
C ASN A 87 -15.06 14.11 -0.16
N TRP A 88 -14.08 14.78 -0.76
CA TRP A 88 -13.21 14.25 -1.82
C TRP A 88 -11.83 13.92 -1.28
N TYR A 89 -11.34 12.74 -1.62
CA TYR A 89 -9.98 12.35 -1.39
C TYR A 89 -9.32 11.95 -2.73
N PRO A 90 -8.29 12.68 -3.17
CA PRO A 90 -7.71 13.90 -2.58
C PRO A 90 -8.62 15.13 -2.72
N SER A 91 -8.55 16.04 -1.75
CA SER A 91 -9.46 17.18 -1.64
C SER A 91 -9.41 18.15 -2.82
N HIS A 92 -8.24 18.31 -3.47
CA HIS A 92 -8.09 19.23 -4.61
C HIS A 92 -8.95 18.86 -5.84
N ILE A 93 -9.44 17.63 -5.92
CA ILE A 93 -10.35 17.19 -7.01
C ILE A 93 -11.70 17.91 -6.92
N LYS A 94 -12.15 18.20 -5.70
CA LYS A 94 -13.45 18.81 -5.42
C LYS A 94 -13.68 20.12 -6.18
N GLU A 95 -12.77 21.06 -6.01
CA GLU A 95 -12.86 22.39 -6.63
C GLU A 95 -12.18 22.42 -8.00
N GLY A 96 -11.06 21.67 -8.13
CA GLY A 96 -10.27 21.62 -9.33
C GLY A 96 -10.97 20.89 -10.47
N ARG A 97 -10.62 19.60 -10.65
CA ARG A 97 -11.06 18.84 -11.83
C ARG A 97 -12.58 18.63 -11.89
N PHE A 98 -13.23 18.31 -10.77
CA PHE A 98 -14.68 18.07 -10.75
C PHE A 98 -15.46 19.39 -10.70
N GLY A 99 -15.06 20.33 -9.85
CA GLY A 99 -15.71 21.65 -9.76
C GLY A 99 -15.70 22.42 -11.08
N ASN A 100 -14.55 22.50 -11.73
CA ASN A 100 -14.41 23.12 -13.07
C ASN A 100 -15.26 22.41 -14.12
N TRP A 101 -15.44 21.09 -14.02
CA TRP A 101 -16.32 20.35 -14.93
C TRP A 101 -17.79 20.71 -14.69
N LEU A 102 -18.21 20.83 -13.43
CA LEU A 102 -19.58 21.26 -13.09
C LEU A 102 -19.88 22.69 -13.58
N GLU A 103 -18.91 23.58 -13.45
CA GLU A 103 -19.04 24.97 -13.93
C GLU A 103 -19.25 25.06 -15.45
N GLY A 104 -18.54 24.24 -16.20
CA GLY A 104 -18.66 24.13 -17.66
C GLY A 104 -19.72 23.14 -18.14
N ALA A 105 -20.55 22.56 -17.26
CA ALA A 105 -21.47 21.49 -17.63
C ALA A 105 -22.48 21.94 -18.70
N LYS A 106 -22.55 21.18 -19.79
CA LYS A 106 -23.48 21.37 -20.91
C LYS A 106 -24.69 20.47 -20.76
N ASP A 107 -25.76 20.79 -21.51
CA ASP A 107 -26.94 19.93 -21.59
C ASP A 107 -26.51 18.52 -22.09
N TRP A 108 -27.07 17.51 -21.44
CA TRP A 108 -26.69 16.13 -21.68
C TRP A 108 -27.55 15.50 -22.77
N ALA A 109 -26.96 15.21 -23.91
CA ALA A 109 -27.61 14.43 -24.97
C ALA A 109 -27.84 13.00 -24.47
N LEU A 110 -29.12 12.68 -24.17
CA LEU A 110 -29.50 11.44 -23.50
C LEU A 110 -29.72 10.27 -24.47
N SER A 111 -30.28 10.54 -25.68
CA SER A 111 -30.61 9.48 -26.62
C SER A 111 -29.42 9.01 -27.45
N ARG A 112 -29.42 7.72 -27.77
CA ARG A 112 -28.44 7.08 -28.65
C ARG A 112 -29.14 6.31 -29.76
N PHE A 113 -28.66 6.50 -30.98
CA PHE A 113 -29.13 5.76 -32.14
C PHE A 113 -28.43 4.41 -32.21
N LYS A 114 -28.91 3.46 -31.39
CA LYS A 114 -28.36 2.09 -31.29
C LYS A 114 -29.48 1.08 -31.16
N PHE A 115 -29.22 -0.14 -31.62
CA PHE A 115 -30.19 -1.22 -31.45
C PHE A 115 -30.29 -1.68 -30.02
N TRP A 116 -29.15 -1.97 -29.35
CA TRP A 116 -29.11 -2.52 -28.02
C TRP A 116 -28.82 -1.43 -26.97
N GLY A 117 -29.56 -1.45 -25.90
CA GLY A 117 -29.49 -0.54 -24.77
C GLY A 117 -30.87 -0.43 -24.09
N THR A 118 -30.96 0.36 -23.02
CA THR A 118 -32.25 0.67 -22.36
C THR A 118 -33.12 1.53 -23.26
N PRO A 119 -34.30 1.03 -23.73
CA PRO A 119 -35.16 1.79 -24.62
C PRO A 119 -35.71 3.06 -23.95
N LEU A 120 -35.66 4.19 -24.64
CA LEU A 120 -36.32 5.42 -24.15
C LEU A 120 -37.84 5.16 -24.06
N PRO A 121 -38.49 5.40 -22.90
CA PRO A 121 -39.90 5.12 -22.68
C PRO A 121 -40.79 6.22 -23.23
N VAL A 122 -40.59 6.60 -24.49
CA VAL A 122 -41.30 7.69 -25.16
C VAL A 122 -42.07 7.17 -26.36
N TRP A 123 -43.36 7.40 -26.41
CA TRP A 123 -44.22 7.09 -27.55
C TRP A 123 -44.65 8.39 -28.25
N ARG A 124 -44.61 8.38 -29.57
CA ARG A 124 -44.97 9.54 -30.41
C ARG A 124 -46.06 9.17 -31.39
N CYS A 125 -47.05 10.07 -31.52
CA CYS A 125 -48.10 9.99 -32.52
C CYS A 125 -47.71 10.81 -33.76
N GLU A 126 -48.25 10.45 -34.91
CA GLU A 126 -48.12 11.24 -36.15
C GLU A 126 -48.70 12.67 -35.99
N CYS A 127 -49.67 12.89 -35.09
CA CYS A 127 -50.19 14.21 -34.77
C CYS A 127 -49.23 15.10 -33.95
N GLY A 128 -48.00 14.61 -33.66
CA GLY A 128 -47.00 15.31 -32.88
C GLY A 128 -47.06 15.11 -31.36
N LYS A 129 -48.16 14.56 -30.82
CA LYS A 129 -48.28 14.28 -29.39
C LYS A 129 -47.29 13.21 -28.94
N GLN A 130 -46.76 13.37 -27.72
CA GLN A 130 -45.79 12.48 -27.11
C GLN A 130 -46.27 12.06 -25.72
N GLU A 131 -45.98 10.82 -25.34
CA GLU A 131 -46.25 10.25 -24.04
C GLU A 131 -44.97 9.63 -23.49
N ILE A 132 -44.63 9.95 -22.25
CA ILE A 132 -43.52 9.36 -21.50
C ILE A 132 -44.11 8.42 -20.48
N ILE A 133 -43.69 7.14 -20.48
CA ILE A 133 -44.24 6.10 -19.61
C ILE A 133 -43.30 5.88 -18.44
N GLY A 134 -43.79 6.02 -17.22
CA GLY A 134 -43.01 5.89 -15.99
C GLY A 134 -43.11 4.54 -15.29
N SER A 135 -44.06 3.65 -15.67
CA SER A 135 -44.20 2.34 -15.05
C SER A 135 -44.82 1.30 -15.99
N ILE A 136 -44.65 0.01 -15.62
CA ILE A 136 -45.28 -1.11 -16.34
C ILE A 136 -46.82 -1.02 -16.23
N GLU A 137 -47.36 -0.60 -15.10
CA GLU A 137 -48.80 -0.45 -14.87
C GLU A 137 -49.36 0.66 -15.77
N GLU A 138 -48.65 1.77 -15.88
CA GLU A 138 -49.03 2.86 -16.80
C GLU A 138 -48.97 2.40 -18.27
N LEU A 139 -47.92 1.64 -18.63
CA LEU A 139 -47.78 1.06 -19.96
C LEU A 139 -48.98 0.15 -20.30
N LYS A 140 -49.35 -0.76 -19.41
CA LYS A 140 -50.49 -1.63 -19.55
C LYS A 140 -51.83 -0.86 -19.71
N LYS A 141 -52.00 0.18 -18.90
CA LYS A 141 -53.23 1.01 -18.91
C LYS A 141 -53.39 1.79 -20.21
N LYS A 142 -52.31 2.37 -20.74
CA LYS A 142 -52.34 3.23 -21.94
C LYS A 142 -52.17 2.43 -23.25
N SER A 143 -51.82 1.18 -23.19
CA SER A 143 -51.67 0.33 -24.38
C SER A 143 -52.95 0.22 -25.22
N SER A 144 -52.79 0.25 -26.56
CA SER A 144 -53.92 0.08 -27.49
C SER A 144 -54.54 -1.31 -27.42
N LYS A 145 -53.74 -2.33 -27.05
CA LYS A 145 -54.19 -3.71 -26.86
C LYS A 145 -53.99 -4.12 -25.40
N LYS A 146 -54.90 -4.96 -24.88
CA LYS A 146 -54.79 -5.50 -23.52
C LYS A 146 -53.52 -6.36 -23.43
N ILE A 147 -52.64 -6.04 -22.54
CA ILE A 147 -51.39 -6.83 -22.28
C ILE A 147 -51.62 -7.68 -21.06
N THR A 148 -51.55 -9.01 -21.27
CA THR A 148 -51.64 -10.00 -20.20
C THR A 148 -50.25 -10.62 -19.98
N GLY A 149 -49.88 -10.80 -18.71
CA GLY A 149 -48.61 -11.45 -18.36
C GLY A 149 -47.42 -10.50 -18.22
N LYS A 150 -46.22 -11.07 -18.22
CA LYS A 150 -44.95 -10.38 -18.07
C LYS A 150 -44.58 -9.67 -19.39
N ILE A 151 -44.13 -8.43 -19.28
CA ILE A 151 -43.67 -7.66 -20.42
C ILE A 151 -42.13 -7.73 -20.48
N ASP A 152 -41.59 -7.98 -21.66
CA ASP A 152 -40.17 -7.75 -21.93
C ASP A 152 -39.99 -6.29 -22.38
N LEU A 153 -39.23 -5.53 -21.61
CA LEU A 153 -38.96 -4.11 -21.88
C LEU A 153 -37.79 -3.87 -22.82
N HIS A 154 -37.12 -4.93 -23.31
CA HIS A 154 -36.02 -4.81 -24.28
C HIS A 154 -36.53 -4.67 -25.70
N LYS A 155 -35.68 -4.13 -26.57
CA LYS A 155 -35.91 -4.20 -28.02
C LYS A 155 -35.68 -5.63 -28.52
N PRO A 156 -36.43 -6.14 -29.52
CA PRO A 156 -37.49 -5.41 -30.25
C PRO A 156 -38.90 -5.48 -29.61
N TRP A 157 -39.07 -6.22 -28.52
CA TRP A 157 -40.40 -6.53 -27.95
C TRP A 157 -41.18 -5.29 -27.51
N ILE A 158 -40.49 -4.33 -26.84
CA ILE A 158 -41.13 -3.07 -26.40
C ILE A 158 -41.60 -2.21 -27.57
N ASP A 159 -40.92 -2.29 -28.74
CA ASP A 159 -41.29 -1.53 -29.95
C ASP A 159 -42.63 -1.99 -30.55
N GLY A 160 -43.04 -3.21 -30.25
CA GLY A 160 -44.33 -3.78 -30.67
C GLY A 160 -45.50 -3.22 -29.87
N ILE A 161 -45.27 -2.60 -28.70
CA ILE A 161 -46.34 -2.04 -27.86
C ILE A 161 -46.70 -0.65 -28.35
N LYS A 162 -47.98 -0.47 -28.74
CA LYS A 162 -48.51 0.81 -29.18
C LYS A 162 -49.45 1.39 -28.12
N LEU A 163 -49.52 2.71 -28.02
CA LEU A 163 -50.41 3.42 -27.09
C LEU A 163 -51.55 4.08 -27.85
N LYS A 164 -52.64 4.34 -27.14
CA LYS A 164 -53.81 5.09 -27.66
C LYS A 164 -53.52 6.60 -27.59
N CYS A 165 -53.68 7.29 -28.69
CA CYS A 165 -53.58 8.75 -28.73
C CYS A 165 -54.98 9.38 -28.62
N SER A 166 -55.07 10.55 -27.99
CA SER A 166 -56.34 11.33 -27.91
C SER A 166 -56.85 11.78 -29.28
N CYS A 167 -56.07 11.75 -30.36
CA CYS A 167 -56.50 12.00 -31.72
C CYS A 167 -57.12 10.79 -32.42
N GLY A 168 -57.29 9.65 -31.73
CA GLY A 168 -57.80 8.38 -32.28
C GLY A 168 -56.75 7.48 -32.95
N LYS A 169 -55.56 7.98 -33.24
CA LYS A 169 -54.47 7.19 -33.83
C LYS A 169 -53.65 6.45 -32.78
N GLU A 170 -52.82 5.49 -33.23
CA GLU A 170 -51.85 4.82 -32.38
C GLU A 170 -50.54 5.60 -32.28
N MET A 171 -49.92 5.57 -31.10
CA MET A 171 -48.58 6.08 -30.89
C MET A 171 -47.58 4.93 -30.97
N LYS A 172 -46.42 5.15 -31.58
CA LYS A 172 -45.30 4.24 -31.66
C LYS A 172 -44.17 4.71 -30.77
N ARG A 173 -43.44 3.78 -30.14
CA ARG A 173 -42.23 4.13 -29.41
C ARG A 173 -41.16 4.67 -30.35
N ILE A 174 -40.40 5.67 -29.93
CA ILE A 174 -39.28 6.19 -30.66
C ILE A 174 -38.14 5.16 -30.70
N PRO A 175 -37.34 5.07 -31.80
CA PRO A 175 -36.34 3.99 -31.92
C PRO A 175 -35.14 4.10 -30.97
N ASP A 176 -34.94 5.26 -30.36
CA ASP A 176 -33.77 5.57 -29.55
C ASP A 176 -33.67 4.72 -28.28
N VAL A 177 -32.43 4.53 -27.79
CA VAL A 177 -32.10 4.01 -26.47
C VAL A 177 -31.46 5.09 -25.61
N ILE A 178 -31.46 4.89 -24.30
CA ILE A 178 -30.84 5.79 -23.34
C ILE A 178 -29.32 5.65 -23.38
N ASP A 179 -28.60 6.73 -23.10
CA ASP A 179 -27.16 6.71 -22.86
C ASP A 179 -26.80 5.77 -21.71
N CYS A 180 -25.85 4.88 -21.90
CA CYS A 180 -25.36 3.95 -20.85
C CYS A 180 -24.87 4.66 -19.57
N TRP A 181 -24.47 5.92 -19.69
CA TRP A 181 -24.13 6.74 -18.53
C TRP A 181 -25.33 7.12 -17.66
N TYR A 182 -26.52 7.15 -18.23
CA TYR A 182 -27.76 7.28 -17.46
C TYR A 182 -28.04 5.99 -16.68
N ASP A 183 -27.89 4.84 -17.32
CA ASP A 183 -28.06 3.54 -16.67
C ASP A 183 -27.10 3.41 -15.48
N SER A 184 -25.83 3.67 -15.68
CA SER A 184 -24.82 3.60 -14.61
C SER A 184 -25.04 4.64 -13.52
N GLY A 185 -25.42 5.87 -13.89
CA GLY A 185 -25.74 6.95 -12.95
C GLY A 185 -27.01 6.70 -12.14
N SER A 186 -27.92 5.87 -12.64
CA SER A 186 -29.14 5.44 -11.96
C SER A 186 -28.91 4.39 -10.87
N ALA A 187 -27.69 3.85 -10.75
CA ALA A 187 -27.36 2.82 -9.76
C ALA A 187 -27.78 3.18 -8.33
N ILE A 188 -27.77 4.46 -7.97
CA ILE A 188 -28.14 4.96 -6.65
C ILE A 188 -29.56 4.57 -6.21
N PHE A 189 -30.48 4.36 -7.13
CA PHE A 189 -31.86 3.95 -6.85
C PHE A 189 -32.29 2.69 -7.59
N ALA A 190 -31.75 2.45 -8.79
CA ALA A 190 -32.16 1.32 -9.63
C ALA A 190 -31.90 -0.03 -8.97
N GLN A 191 -30.80 -0.19 -8.21
CA GLN A 191 -30.50 -1.43 -7.48
C GLN A 191 -31.55 -1.80 -6.42
N PHE A 192 -32.33 -0.83 -5.95
CA PHE A 192 -33.43 -1.04 -5.01
C PHE A 192 -34.78 -1.21 -5.72
N HIS A 193 -34.83 -1.06 -7.04
CA HIS A 193 -36.06 -0.92 -7.81
C HIS A 193 -36.98 0.19 -7.27
N TYR A 194 -36.35 1.27 -6.72
CA TYR A 194 -37.04 2.46 -6.24
C TYR A 194 -37.64 3.24 -7.43
N PRO A 195 -38.88 3.80 -7.33
CA PRO A 195 -39.72 3.92 -6.11
C PRO A 195 -40.71 2.73 -5.91
N PHE A 196 -40.68 1.70 -6.72
CA PHE A 196 -41.67 0.64 -6.75
C PHE A 196 -41.48 -0.39 -5.63
N GLU A 197 -40.22 -0.70 -5.29
CA GLU A 197 -39.83 -1.65 -4.26
C GLU A 197 -38.77 -1.06 -3.33
N ASN A 198 -38.50 -1.70 -2.20
CA ASN A 198 -37.39 -1.43 -1.27
C ASN A 198 -37.21 0.05 -0.87
N LYS A 199 -38.30 0.83 -0.83
CA LYS A 199 -38.24 2.26 -0.54
C LYS A 199 -37.55 2.58 0.78
N LYS A 200 -37.87 1.84 1.85
CA LYS A 200 -37.25 2.02 3.17
C LYS A 200 -35.74 1.75 3.18
N GLU A 201 -35.29 0.75 2.41
CA GLU A 201 -33.88 0.42 2.31
C GLU A 201 -33.12 1.49 1.52
N PHE A 202 -33.73 1.99 0.43
CA PHE A 202 -33.16 3.13 -0.30
C PHE A 202 -33.03 4.36 0.60
N GLU A 203 -34.08 4.77 1.30
CA GLU A 203 -34.08 5.95 2.17
C GLU A 203 -33.03 5.85 3.28
N LYS A 204 -32.76 4.64 3.79
CA LYS A 204 -31.71 4.39 4.79
C LYS A 204 -30.30 4.53 4.24
N ARG A 205 -30.07 4.18 2.96
CA ARG A 205 -28.74 4.12 2.35
C ARG A 205 -28.40 5.32 1.46
N PHE A 206 -29.35 6.16 1.15
CA PHE A 206 -29.16 7.32 0.29
C PHE A 206 -29.03 8.63 1.11
N PRO A 207 -28.03 9.50 0.83
CA PRO A 207 -26.89 9.34 -0.11
C PRO A 207 -25.93 8.22 0.30
N TYR A 208 -25.22 7.63 -0.67
CA TYR A 208 -24.22 6.62 -0.39
C TYR A 208 -23.13 7.14 0.54
N ASP A 209 -22.69 6.30 1.48
CA ASP A 209 -21.64 6.70 2.40
C ASP A 209 -20.28 6.83 1.71
N PHE A 210 -20.02 6.01 0.68
CA PHE A 210 -18.71 5.93 0.04
C PHE A 210 -18.80 5.39 -1.40
N ILE A 211 -18.01 6.00 -2.31
CA ILE A 211 -17.72 5.46 -3.64
C ILE A 211 -16.23 5.61 -3.97
N SER A 212 -15.71 4.78 -4.85
CA SER A 212 -14.33 4.87 -5.32
C SER A 212 -14.19 4.43 -6.77
N GLU A 213 -13.53 5.24 -7.57
CA GLU A 213 -13.14 4.96 -8.95
C GLU A 213 -11.94 5.83 -9.36
N ALA A 214 -11.43 5.64 -10.59
CA ALA A 214 -10.33 6.42 -11.10
C ALA A 214 -10.73 7.85 -11.52
N ILE A 215 -9.73 8.71 -11.67
CA ILE A 215 -9.88 10.16 -11.92
C ILE A 215 -10.64 10.49 -13.22
N ASP A 216 -10.68 9.60 -14.21
CA ASP A 216 -11.47 9.78 -15.42
C ASP A 216 -12.97 9.82 -15.13
N GLN A 217 -13.44 9.20 -14.03
CA GLN A 217 -14.84 9.15 -13.62
C GLN A 217 -15.36 10.49 -13.09
N THR A 218 -14.50 11.48 -12.88
CA THR A 218 -14.93 12.87 -12.68
C THR A 218 -15.72 13.43 -13.88
N ARG A 219 -15.53 12.85 -15.08
CA ARG A 219 -16.28 13.14 -16.31
C ARG A 219 -17.12 11.95 -16.79
N GLY A 220 -17.41 11.01 -15.92
CA GLY A 220 -18.19 9.81 -16.17
C GLY A 220 -19.13 9.52 -15.00
N TRP A 221 -18.93 8.41 -14.31
CA TRP A 221 -19.86 7.91 -13.30
C TRP A 221 -20.09 8.85 -12.12
N PHE A 222 -19.08 9.50 -11.58
CA PHE A 222 -19.25 10.48 -10.50
C PHE A 222 -20.16 11.62 -10.92
N TYR A 223 -19.94 12.15 -12.14
CA TYR A 223 -20.73 13.23 -12.70
C TYR A 223 -22.17 12.82 -12.97
N THR A 224 -22.41 11.70 -13.63
CA THR A 224 -23.76 11.28 -14.04
C THR A 224 -24.63 10.93 -12.83
N MET A 225 -24.08 10.27 -11.81
CA MET A 225 -24.78 10.08 -10.53
C MET A 225 -25.15 11.41 -9.87
N HIS A 226 -24.23 12.36 -9.86
CA HIS A 226 -24.45 13.67 -9.24
C HIS A 226 -25.53 14.46 -9.98
N VAL A 227 -25.54 14.45 -11.32
CA VAL A 227 -26.60 15.07 -12.16
C VAL A 227 -27.95 14.46 -11.82
N ILE A 228 -28.07 13.13 -11.89
CA ILE A 228 -29.34 12.42 -11.69
C ILE A 228 -29.86 12.64 -10.26
N SER A 229 -28.98 12.56 -9.27
CA SER A 229 -29.33 12.80 -7.87
C SER A 229 -29.81 14.24 -7.63
N THR A 230 -29.14 15.19 -8.24
CA THR A 230 -29.53 16.61 -8.16
C THR A 230 -30.94 16.86 -8.71
N ILE A 231 -31.28 16.21 -9.85
CA ILE A 231 -32.58 16.34 -10.50
C ILE A 231 -33.70 15.69 -9.69
N LEU A 232 -33.46 14.43 -9.25
CA LEU A 232 -34.51 13.60 -8.67
C LEU A 232 -34.72 13.81 -7.17
N PHE A 233 -33.62 14.08 -6.44
CA PHE A 233 -33.64 14.08 -4.98
C PHE A 233 -33.17 15.39 -4.35
N GLU A 234 -32.60 16.32 -5.12
CA GLU A 234 -32.05 17.58 -4.63
C GLU A 234 -30.98 17.39 -3.53
N LYS A 235 -30.25 16.30 -3.61
CA LYS A 235 -29.19 15.87 -2.66
C LYS A 235 -27.97 15.36 -3.41
N PRO A 236 -26.78 15.37 -2.79
CA PRO A 236 -25.63 14.68 -3.36
C PRO A 236 -25.92 13.19 -3.48
N ALA A 237 -25.36 12.52 -4.48
CA ALA A 237 -25.52 11.07 -4.66
C ALA A 237 -24.75 10.26 -3.61
N TYR A 238 -23.66 10.81 -3.12
CA TYR A 238 -22.69 10.18 -2.22
C TYR A 238 -22.05 11.22 -1.30
N LYS A 239 -21.57 10.77 -0.13
CA LYS A 239 -20.96 11.63 0.89
C LYS A 239 -19.44 11.69 0.75
N ASN A 240 -18.80 10.57 0.41
CA ASN A 240 -17.34 10.44 0.34
C ASN A 240 -16.90 9.80 -0.97
N VAL A 241 -15.83 10.33 -1.57
CA VAL A 241 -15.25 9.83 -2.82
C VAL A 241 -13.75 9.64 -2.68
N ILE A 242 -13.27 8.43 -2.91
CA ILE A 242 -11.84 8.22 -3.21
C ILE A 242 -11.67 8.22 -4.73
N CYS A 243 -10.93 9.22 -5.21
CA CYS A 243 -10.62 9.41 -6.62
C CYS A 243 -9.19 8.92 -6.88
N ALA A 244 -9.05 7.70 -7.42
CA ALA A 244 -7.76 7.08 -7.64
C ALA A 244 -7.03 7.65 -8.87
N GLY A 245 -5.70 7.81 -8.76
CA GLY A 245 -4.82 8.16 -9.88
C GLY A 245 -4.64 7.00 -10.86
N HIS A 246 -4.11 7.30 -12.04
CA HIS A 246 -3.77 6.27 -13.02
C HIS A 246 -2.56 5.43 -12.60
N ILE A 247 -2.53 4.18 -13.06
CA ILE A 247 -1.37 3.31 -12.96
C ILE A 247 -0.49 3.54 -14.20
N ILE A 248 0.80 3.75 -13.96
CA ILE A 248 1.83 3.97 -14.98
C ILE A 248 2.94 2.93 -14.79
N ASP A 249 3.73 2.69 -15.83
CA ASP A 249 4.85 1.75 -15.77
C ASP A 249 6.02 2.30 -14.93
N GLU A 250 7.10 1.53 -14.80
CA GLU A 250 8.29 1.92 -14.04
C GLU A 250 8.99 3.17 -14.57
N ASN A 251 8.83 3.45 -15.87
CA ASN A 251 9.39 4.63 -16.54
C ASN A 251 8.50 5.88 -16.41
N GLY A 252 7.28 5.72 -15.85
CA GLY A 252 6.31 6.81 -15.72
C GLY A 252 5.43 6.97 -16.96
N GLU A 253 5.40 5.99 -17.87
CA GLU A 253 4.57 6.03 -19.06
C GLU A 253 3.21 5.37 -18.84
N LYS A 254 2.19 5.90 -19.53
CA LYS A 254 0.85 5.30 -19.50
C LYS A 254 0.88 3.91 -20.14
N MET A 255 0.36 2.92 -19.43
CA MET A 255 0.21 1.56 -19.93
C MET A 255 -0.79 1.50 -21.08
N SER A 256 -0.41 0.88 -22.21
CA SER A 256 -1.30 0.64 -23.35
C SER A 256 -0.93 -0.64 -24.09
N LYS A 257 -1.92 -1.26 -24.75
CA LYS A 257 -1.70 -2.47 -25.56
C LYS A 257 -0.73 -2.19 -26.72
N SER A 258 -0.84 -1.01 -27.32
CA SER A 258 0.01 -0.60 -28.45
C SER A 258 1.48 -0.42 -28.07
N LYS A 259 1.78 -0.05 -26.82
CA LYS A 259 3.16 0.09 -26.30
C LYS A 259 3.73 -1.22 -25.77
N GLY A 260 2.90 -2.25 -25.56
CA GLY A 260 3.34 -3.53 -25.01
C GLY A 260 3.74 -3.49 -23.53
N ASN A 261 3.50 -2.38 -22.81
CA ASN A 261 3.90 -2.17 -21.42
C ASN A 261 2.78 -2.48 -20.41
N ILE A 262 1.74 -3.21 -20.82
CA ILE A 262 0.65 -3.63 -19.93
C ILE A 262 1.13 -4.76 -19.04
N ILE A 263 0.99 -4.58 -17.73
CA ILE A 263 1.21 -5.61 -16.73
C ILE A 263 -0.14 -6.30 -16.47
N LYS A 264 -0.19 -7.61 -16.70
CA LYS A 264 -1.39 -8.38 -16.43
C LYS A 264 -1.46 -8.69 -14.92
N PRO A 265 -2.56 -8.35 -14.23
CA PRO A 265 -2.66 -8.54 -12.78
C PRO A 265 -2.37 -9.98 -12.33
N ARG A 266 -2.82 -10.99 -13.10
CA ARG A 266 -2.61 -12.40 -12.75
C ARG A 266 -1.15 -12.81 -12.79
N GLU A 267 -0.36 -12.29 -13.74
CA GLU A 267 1.07 -12.59 -13.85
C GLU A 267 1.85 -12.08 -12.63
N ILE A 268 1.59 -10.84 -12.24
CA ILE A 268 2.28 -10.24 -11.09
C ILE A 268 1.82 -10.83 -9.75
N ILE A 269 0.54 -11.19 -9.62
CA ILE A 269 0.01 -11.89 -8.45
C ILE A 269 0.68 -13.26 -8.29
N ASN A 270 0.84 -14.02 -9.37
CA ASN A 270 1.47 -15.33 -9.34
C ASN A 270 2.95 -15.28 -8.96
N THR A 271 3.65 -14.19 -9.28
CA THR A 271 5.08 -14.01 -8.97
C THR A 271 5.34 -13.39 -7.60
N SER A 272 4.50 -12.47 -7.15
CA SER A 272 4.73 -11.66 -5.94
C SER A 272 3.77 -11.95 -4.79
N GLY A 273 2.65 -12.63 -5.08
CA GLY A 273 1.55 -12.80 -4.13
C GLY A 273 0.61 -11.60 -4.05
N VAL A 274 -0.64 -11.85 -3.67
CA VAL A 274 -1.69 -10.82 -3.63
C VAL A 274 -1.40 -9.73 -2.62
N ASP A 275 -0.92 -10.10 -1.42
CA ASP A 275 -0.65 -9.13 -0.36
C ASP A 275 0.41 -8.12 -0.75
N ALA A 276 1.51 -8.56 -1.41
CA ALA A 276 2.56 -7.67 -1.87
C ALA A 276 2.05 -6.68 -2.92
N VAL A 277 1.21 -7.15 -3.84
CA VAL A 277 0.56 -6.33 -4.87
C VAL A 277 -0.36 -5.28 -4.25
N ARG A 278 -1.21 -5.67 -3.28
CA ARG A 278 -2.12 -4.76 -2.59
C ARG A 278 -1.38 -3.69 -1.79
N LEU A 279 -0.35 -4.09 -1.06
CA LEU A 279 0.48 -3.17 -0.28
C LEU A 279 1.18 -2.15 -1.17
N GLN A 280 1.64 -2.54 -2.38
CA GLN A 280 2.27 -1.61 -3.32
C GLN A 280 1.34 -0.46 -3.71
N PHE A 281 0.04 -0.71 -3.83
CA PHE A 281 -0.93 0.37 -4.07
C PHE A 281 -1.11 1.33 -2.88
N CYS A 282 -0.71 0.91 -1.68
CA CYS A 282 -0.80 1.70 -0.46
C CYS A 282 0.51 2.43 -0.10
N THR A 283 1.57 2.33 -0.92
CA THR A 283 2.84 3.04 -0.65
C THR A 283 2.80 4.53 -1.00
N SER A 284 1.77 4.99 -1.68
CA SER A 284 1.59 6.39 -2.08
C SER A 284 0.12 6.80 -1.99
N ASP A 285 -0.13 8.11 -1.94
CA ASP A 285 -1.48 8.69 -1.94
C ASP A 285 -2.35 8.13 -3.06
N ALA A 286 -3.62 7.83 -2.76
CA ALA A 286 -4.55 7.22 -3.71
C ALA A 286 -4.73 8.03 -4.99
N GLY A 287 -4.73 9.37 -4.90
CA GLY A 287 -4.93 10.28 -6.03
C GLY A 287 -3.70 10.48 -6.92
N ASN A 288 -2.52 10.06 -6.49
CA ASN A 288 -1.30 10.18 -7.29
C ASN A 288 -1.23 9.10 -8.38
N PHE A 289 -0.52 9.41 -9.45
CA PHE A 289 -0.12 8.40 -10.42
C PHE A 289 0.79 7.37 -9.76
N LYS A 290 0.45 6.10 -9.89
CA LYS A 290 1.16 5.01 -9.24
C LYS A 290 2.06 4.29 -10.22
N ARG A 291 3.37 4.39 -10.00
CA ARG A 291 4.34 3.53 -10.70
C ARG A 291 4.18 2.10 -10.22
N TYR A 292 4.18 1.17 -11.14
CA TYR A 292 3.92 -0.22 -10.84
C TYR A 292 4.82 -1.14 -11.63
N SER A 293 5.62 -1.94 -10.95
CA SER A 293 6.48 -2.96 -11.55
C SER A 293 6.81 -4.06 -10.54
N TYR A 294 7.30 -5.18 -11.04
CA TYR A 294 7.79 -6.28 -10.20
C TYR A 294 8.99 -5.85 -9.33
N ASN A 295 9.88 -5.02 -9.85
CA ASN A 295 11.05 -4.54 -9.12
C ASN A 295 10.66 -3.71 -7.89
N LEU A 296 9.70 -2.79 -8.05
CA LEU A 296 9.18 -1.98 -6.93
C LEU A 296 8.57 -2.86 -5.83
N ILE A 297 7.78 -3.86 -6.21
CA ILE A 297 7.20 -4.80 -5.23
C ILE A 297 8.29 -5.57 -4.48
N LYS A 298 9.33 -6.01 -5.19
CA LYS A 298 10.46 -6.75 -4.62
C LYS A 298 11.28 -5.89 -3.64
N GLU A 299 11.43 -4.61 -3.91
CA GLU A 299 12.22 -3.69 -3.09
C GLU A 299 11.43 -3.13 -1.90
N ASP A 300 10.14 -2.82 -2.08
CA ASP A 300 9.35 -2.12 -1.08
C ASP A 300 8.54 -3.06 -0.16
N THR A 301 7.75 -3.96 -0.75
CA THR A 301 6.71 -4.66 0.02
C THR A 301 7.08 -6.08 0.43
N ILE A 302 7.81 -6.82 -0.39
CA ILE A 302 8.28 -8.18 -0.05
C ILE A 302 9.19 -8.18 1.20
N PRO A 303 10.16 -7.25 1.36
CA PRO A 303 10.96 -7.18 2.58
C PRO A 303 10.12 -6.95 3.84
N PHE A 304 9.11 -6.09 3.78
CA PHE A 304 8.18 -5.87 4.89
C PHE A 304 7.41 -7.15 5.28
N LEU A 305 6.81 -7.84 4.30
CA LEU A 305 6.12 -9.11 4.54
C LEU A 305 7.06 -10.18 5.12
N THR A 306 8.31 -10.20 4.66
CA THR A 306 9.34 -11.09 5.18
C THR A 306 9.68 -10.80 6.65
N VAL A 307 9.78 -9.52 7.03
CA VAL A 307 9.99 -9.11 8.42
C VAL A 307 8.83 -9.55 9.30
N LEU A 308 7.60 -9.32 8.87
CA LEU A 308 6.40 -9.72 9.60
C LEU A 308 6.32 -11.24 9.77
N TYR A 309 6.55 -12.01 8.71
CA TYR A 309 6.60 -13.47 8.74
C TYR A 309 7.70 -14.01 9.67
N ASN A 310 8.87 -13.38 9.67
CA ASN A 310 9.97 -13.76 10.56
C ASN A 310 9.65 -13.45 12.04
N ALA A 311 8.93 -12.36 12.31
CA ALA A 311 8.47 -12.06 13.66
C ALA A 311 7.46 -13.10 14.17
N ASP A 312 6.56 -13.58 13.31
CA ASP A 312 5.65 -14.68 13.59
C ASP A 312 6.39 -16.00 13.87
N ASN A 313 7.36 -16.34 13.01
CA ASN A 313 8.17 -17.53 13.24
C ASN A 313 8.98 -17.47 14.54
N TYR A 314 9.44 -16.29 14.91
CA TYR A 314 10.11 -16.10 16.21
C TYR A 314 9.14 -16.30 17.38
N TYR A 315 7.94 -15.75 17.30
CA TYR A 315 6.87 -15.96 18.29
C TYR A 315 6.58 -17.45 18.51
N LYS A 316 6.47 -18.24 17.45
CA LYS A 316 6.22 -19.70 17.51
C LYS A 316 7.32 -20.47 18.25
N GLN A 317 8.56 -19.98 18.23
CA GLN A 317 9.71 -20.62 18.90
C GLN A 317 9.82 -20.31 20.38
N LEU A 318 9.05 -19.34 20.90
CA LEU A 318 9.08 -18.96 22.31
C LEU A 318 8.19 -19.87 23.14
N GLU A 319 8.64 -20.20 24.34
CA GLU A 319 7.85 -20.96 25.32
C GLU A 319 6.80 -20.07 26.01
N ASN A 320 5.69 -20.69 26.45
CA ASN A 320 4.69 -19.99 27.23
C ASN A 320 5.18 -19.81 28.67
N ARG A 321 5.71 -18.64 28.99
CA ARG A 321 6.13 -18.23 30.32
C ARG A 321 5.40 -16.96 30.72
N LYS A 322 5.07 -16.83 32.00
CA LYS A 322 4.43 -15.61 32.56
C LYS A 322 5.37 -14.42 32.35
N CYS A 323 4.88 -13.38 31.71
CA CYS A 323 5.65 -12.17 31.42
C CYS A 323 5.93 -11.38 32.71
N LYS A 324 7.20 -11.11 32.99
CA LYS A 324 7.62 -10.12 33.99
C LYS A 324 7.86 -8.80 33.25
N LYS A 325 6.85 -7.94 33.21
CA LYS A 325 6.88 -6.67 32.49
C LYS A 325 8.09 -5.83 32.86
N ARG A 326 8.77 -5.32 31.82
CA ARG A 326 9.90 -4.40 31.90
C ARG A 326 9.59 -3.13 31.13
N ILE A 327 10.48 -2.16 31.16
CA ILE A 327 10.26 -0.85 30.56
C ILE A 327 10.05 -0.93 29.04
N GLU A 328 10.80 -1.79 28.34
CA GLU A 328 10.66 -2.01 26.89
C GLU A 328 9.29 -2.60 26.53
N ASP A 329 8.68 -3.41 27.42
CA ASP A 329 7.34 -3.95 27.21
C ASP A 329 6.28 -2.84 27.32
N GLY A 330 6.45 -1.96 28.31
CA GLY A 330 5.62 -0.76 28.45
C GLY A 330 5.73 0.17 27.26
N TRP A 331 6.95 0.35 26.74
CA TRP A 331 7.21 1.16 25.55
C TRP A 331 6.54 0.61 24.30
N ILE A 332 6.75 -0.66 23.94
CA ILE A 332 6.17 -1.22 22.70
C ILE A 332 4.64 -1.23 22.74
N LEU A 333 4.03 -1.50 23.91
CA LEU A 333 2.59 -1.44 24.09
C LEU A 333 2.05 0.00 23.99
N SER A 334 2.79 0.99 24.47
CA SER A 334 2.45 2.41 24.28
C SER A 334 2.49 2.79 22.80
N ARG A 335 3.57 2.44 22.08
CA ARG A 335 3.73 2.65 20.64
C ARG A 335 2.61 1.99 19.84
N LEU A 336 2.25 0.73 20.18
CA LEU A 336 1.16 0.01 19.55
C LEU A 336 -0.18 0.75 19.71
N ASN A 337 -0.51 1.20 20.93
CA ASN A 337 -1.77 1.90 21.16
C ASN A 337 -1.79 3.30 20.50
N SER A 338 -0.65 3.98 20.42
CA SER A 338 -0.48 5.21 19.67
C SER A 338 -0.68 4.98 18.17
N LEU A 339 -0.16 3.87 17.62
CA LEU A 339 -0.35 3.44 16.25
C LEU A 339 -1.82 3.18 15.93
N ILE A 340 -2.51 2.37 16.76
CA ILE A 340 -3.94 2.06 16.61
C ILE A 340 -4.75 3.36 16.48
N LYS A 341 -4.51 4.31 17.39
CA LYS A 341 -5.21 5.60 17.38
C LYS A 341 -4.97 6.40 16.10
N LYS A 342 -3.73 6.45 15.65
CA LYS A 342 -3.33 7.20 14.45
C LYS A 342 -3.88 6.56 13.18
N VAL A 343 -3.68 5.26 13.01
CA VAL A 343 -4.17 4.49 11.86
C VAL A 343 -5.69 4.59 11.74
N THR A 344 -6.43 4.44 12.87
CA THR A 344 -7.89 4.59 12.87
C THR A 344 -8.30 5.96 12.37
N LYS A 345 -7.69 7.04 12.89
CA LYS A 345 -8.00 8.41 12.48
C LYS A 345 -7.72 8.64 10.99
N ASP A 346 -6.60 8.14 10.49
CA ASP A 346 -6.21 8.34 9.10
C ASP A 346 -7.12 7.57 8.13
N LEU A 347 -7.54 6.34 8.50
CA LEU A 347 -8.50 5.55 7.71
C LEU A 347 -9.90 6.17 7.70
N GLU A 348 -10.36 6.73 8.81
CA GLU A 348 -11.64 7.46 8.87
C GLU A 348 -11.63 8.70 7.97
N ASN A 349 -10.46 9.24 7.66
CA ASN A 349 -10.26 10.31 6.69
C ASN A 349 -9.92 9.78 5.28
N TYR A 350 -10.13 8.49 5.02
CA TYR A 350 -9.86 7.84 3.72
C TYR A 350 -8.41 7.92 3.21
N SER A 351 -7.44 8.20 4.10
CA SER A 351 -6.02 8.07 3.76
C SER A 351 -5.61 6.61 3.81
N LEU A 352 -4.96 6.10 2.77
CA LEU A 352 -4.50 4.70 2.69
C LEU A 352 -2.99 4.56 2.83
N ASP A 353 -2.24 5.51 2.33
CA ASP A 353 -0.77 5.54 2.32
C ASP A 353 -0.18 5.78 3.72
N LYS A 354 -0.70 6.77 4.44
CA LYS A 354 -0.25 7.09 5.80
C LYS A 354 -0.42 5.93 6.78
N PRO A 355 -1.62 5.31 6.89
CA PRO A 355 -1.82 4.14 7.73
C PRO A 355 -0.83 3.01 7.44
N PHE A 356 -0.62 2.67 6.17
CA PHE A 356 0.31 1.61 5.80
C PHE A 356 1.76 1.99 6.15
N SER A 357 2.20 3.20 5.85
CA SER A 357 3.54 3.70 6.21
C SER A 357 3.81 3.66 7.72
N GLU A 358 2.81 4.03 8.55
CA GLU A 358 2.92 3.97 10.00
C GLU A 358 2.99 2.52 10.52
N ILE A 359 2.18 1.61 9.97
CA ILE A 359 2.23 0.19 10.32
C ILE A 359 3.58 -0.41 9.89
N GLN A 360 4.06 -0.07 8.69
CA GLN A 360 5.35 -0.54 8.18
C GLN A 360 6.50 -0.10 9.07
N SER A 361 6.57 1.18 9.40
CA SER A 361 7.60 1.73 10.31
C SER A 361 7.53 1.06 11.69
N PHE A 362 6.35 0.92 12.27
CA PHE A 362 6.20 0.25 13.56
C PHE A 362 6.68 -1.21 13.52
N VAL A 363 6.28 -1.98 12.52
CA VAL A 363 6.65 -3.41 12.41
C VAL A 363 8.15 -3.57 12.16
N VAL A 364 8.72 -2.77 11.26
CA VAL A 364 10.14 -2.90 10.88
C VAL A 364 11.04 -2.32 11.96
N ASP A 365 10.79 -1.09 12.39
CA ASP A 365 11.71 -0.35 13.24
C ASP A 365 11.42 -0.59 14.73
N ASP A 366 10.20 -0.29 15.19
CA ASP A 366 9.88 -0.40 16.63
C ASP A 366 9.83 -1.87 17.09
N PHE A 367 9.10 -2.72 16.36
CA PHE A 367 8.84 -4.08 16.79
C PHE A 367 10.00 -5.03 16.47
N SER A 368 10.39 -5.15 15.17
CA SER A 368 11.39 -6.13 14.76
C SER A 368 12.82 -5.71 15.11
N ARG A 369 13.24 -4.53 14.64
CA ARG A 369 14.62 -4.08 14.81
C ARG A 369 14.97 -3.70 16.24
N ASN A 370 14.01 -3.17 17.00
CA ASN A 370 14.24 -2.70 18.34
C ASN A 370 13.69 -3.68 19.39
N TYR A 371 12.38 -3.87 19.52
CA TYR A 371 11.80 -4.64 20.60
C TYR A 371 12.21 -6.12 20.58
N ILE A 372 12.04 -6.82 19.44
CA ILE A 372 12.43 -8.25 19.33
C ILE A 372 13.93 -8.40 19.57
N LYS A 373 14.77 -7.46 19.09
CA LYS A 373 16.21 -7.50 19.32
C LYS A 373 16.57 -7.29 20.80
N MET A 374 15.89 -6.38 21.51
CA MET A 374 16.09 -6.16 22.95
C MET A 374 15.68 -7.37 23.78
N THR A 375 14.63 -8.07 23.36
CA THR A 375 14.02 -9.17 24.10
C THR A 375 14.48 -10.55 23.63
N ARG A 376 15.48 -10.64 22.74
CA ARG A 376 15.89 -11.87 22.07
C ARG A 376 16.26 -13.02 23.02
N ASP A 377 16.84 -12.69 24.18
CA ASP A 377 17.23 -13.66 25.20
C ASP A 377 16.15 -13.85 26.31
N ARG A 378 14.96 -13.30 26.08
CA ARG A 378 13.81 -13.33 27.01
C ARG A 378 12.72 -14.27 26.51
N GLU A 379 12.58 -15.42 27.14
CA GLU A 379 11.47 -16.36 26.81
C GLU A 379 10.11 -15.87 27.32
N ASP A 380 10.10 -15.04 28.37
CA ASP A 380 8.90 -14.44 28.94
C ASP A 380 8.29 -13.29 28.10
N ALA A 381 8.94 -12.89 27.00
CA ALA A 381 8.44 -11.85 26.08
C ALA A 381 7.30 -12.33 25.16
N LYS A 382 7.00 -13.65 25.11
CA LYS A 382 6.01 -14.24 24.19
C LYS A 382 4.64 -13.58 24.30
N GLU A 383 4.15 -13.32 25.52
CA GLU A 383 2.84 -12.70 25.76
C GLU A 383 2.74 -11.32 25.05
N ILE A 384 3.76 -10.48 25.21
CA ILE A 384 3.77 -9.14 24.61
C ILE A 384 3.93 -9.20 23.08
N ILE A 385 4.81 -10.07 22.60
CA ILE A 385 4.99 -10.29 21.14
C ILE A 385 3.67 -10.77 20.52
N GLY A 386 2.94 -11.67 21.21
CA GLY A 386 1.64 -12.15 20.78
C GLY A 386 0.60 -11.04 20.72
N GLU A 387 0.50 -10.18 21.77
CA GLU A 387 -0.41 -9.02 21.78
C GLU A 387 -0.11 -8.08 20.58
N VAL A 388 1.17 -7.85 20.29
CA VAL A 388 1.57 -7.00 19.15
C VAL A 388 1.17 -7.64 17.83
N LEU A 389 1.49 -8.92 17.60
CA LEU A 389 1.16 -9.62 16.34
C LEU A 389 -0.35 -9.72 16.12
N GLU A 390 -1.12 -10.00 17.16
CA GLU A 390 -2.59 -10.01 17.10
C GLU A 390 -3.14 -8.66 16.63
N LYS A 391 -2.72 -7.56 17.27
CA LYS A 391 -3.23 -6.22 16.94
C LYS A 391 -2.74 -5.73 15.58
N ILE A 392 -1.50 -6.03 15.18
CA ILE A 392 -0.97 -5.72 13.85
C ILE A 392 -1.74 -6.50 12.78
N SER A 393 -2.09 -7.77 13.02
CA SER A 393 -2.92 -8.54 12.09
C SER A 393 -4.27 -7.87 11.85
N LEU A 394 -4.93 -7.39 12.91
CA LEU A 394 -6.21 -6.66 12.80
C LEU A 394 -6.07 -5.34 12.03
N LEU A 395 -5.01 -4.55 12.30
CA LEU A 395 -4.77 -3.28 11.60
C LEU A 395 -4.42 -3.47 10.13
N LEU A 396 -3.67 -4.52 9.82
CA LEU A 396 -3.16 -4.78 8.47
C LEU A 396 -4.12 -5.61 7.61
N ALA A 397 -5.15 -6.23 8.19
CA ALA A 397 -6.09 -7.10 7.47
C ALA A 397 -6.74 -6.44 6.23
N PRO A 398 -7.15 -5.16 6.24
CA PRO A 398 -7.69 -4.50 5.04
C PRO A 398 -6.66 -4.35 3.92
N PHE A 399 -5.36 -4.34 4.23
CA PHE A 399 -4.26 -4.12 3.29
C PHE A 399 -3.68 -5.44 2.77
N ALA A 400 -3.37 -6.38 3.66
CA ALA A 400 -2.72 -7.66 3.37
C ALA A 400 -3.52 -8.83 3.97
N PRO A 401 -4.65 -9.22 3.35
CA PRO A 401 -5.64 -10.13 3.93
C PRO A 401 -5.13 -11.55 4.19
N TYR A 402 -4.18 -12.06 3.40
CA TYR A 402 -3.77 -13.47 3.50
C TYR A 402 -2.74 -13.71 4.61
N ILE A 403 -1.69 -12.89 4.69
CA ILE A 403 -0.68 -13.04 5.75
C ILE A 403 -1.28 -12.74 7.13
N THR A 404 -2.22 -11.79 7.19
CA THR A 404 -2.87 -11.44 8.44
C THR A 404 -3.79 -12.53 8.94
N GLU A 405 -4.53 -13.18 8.05
CA GLU A 405 -5.33 -14.37 8.39
C GLU A 405 -4.45 -15.50 8.91
N TYR A 406 -3.34 -15.79 8.21
CA TYR A 406 -2.38 -16.80 8.63
C TYR A 406 -1.81 -16.54 10.04
N ILE A 407 -1.39 -15.30 10.32
CA ILE A 407 -0.84 -14.94 11.64
C ILE A 407 -1.95 -14.94 12.71
N TYR A 408 -3.12 -14.37 12.41
CA TYR A 408 -4.21 -14.22 13.36
C TYR A 408 -4.83 -15.56 13.78
N SER A 409 -4.82 -16.57 12.93
CA SER A 409 -5.33 -17.92 13.22
C SER A 409 -4.68 -18.58 14.45
N GLN A 410 -3.53 -18.07 14.92
CA GLN A 410 -2.89 -18.53 16.15
C GLN A 410 -3.51 -17.97 17.43
N PHE A 411 -4.24 -16.86 17.32
CA PHE A 411 -4.82 -16.14 18.45
C PHE A 411 -6.32 -16.36 18.57
N SER A 412 -6.99 -16.72 17.47
CA SER A 412 -8.43 -16.88 17.38
C SER A 412 -8.84 -18.00 16.45
N LYS A 413 -9.96 -18.66 16.76
CA LYS A 413 -10.62 -19.61 15.83
C LYS A 413 -11.44 -18.88 14.74
N ASN A 414 -11.77 -17.60 14.96
CA ASN A 414 -12.50 -16.79 14.00
C ASN A 414 -11.52 -16.15 13.02
N SER A 415 -11.98 -15.90 11.80
CA SER A 415 -11.20 -15.15 10.81
C SER A 415 -10.90 -13.73 11.28
N VAL A 416 -9.71 -13.21 10.93
CA VAL A 416 -9.35 -11.81 11.17
C VAL A 416 -10.34 -10.85 10.52
N HIS A 417 -10.90 -11.24 9.37
CA HIS A 417 -11.84 -10.44 8.59
C HIS A 417 -13.25 -10.34 9.19
N LEU A 418 -13.59 -11.25 10.13
CA LEU A 418 -14.83 -11.21 10.90
C LEU A 418 -14.65 -10.59 12.28
N SER A 419 -13.43 -10.20 12.62
CA SER A 419 -13.09 -9.62 13.92
C SER A 419 -13.33 -8.12 13.95
N SER A 420 -13.56 -7.58 15.15
CA SER A 420 -13.75 -6.15 15.33
C SER A 420 -12.43 -5.38 15.18
N TRP A 421 -12.50 -4.18 14.64
CA TRP A 421 -11.37 -3.26 14.58
C TRP A 421 -10.79 -2.98 15.98
N PRO A 422 -9.46 -3.00 16.15
CA PRO A 422 -8.86 -2.85 17.48
C PRO A 422 -9.05 -1.42 18.01
N LYS A 423 -9.38 -1.33 19.31
CA LYS A 423 -9.53 -0.04 19.99
C LYS A 423 -8.26 0.29 20.76
N ALA A 424 -7.80 1.53 20.65
CA ALA A 424 -6.67 2.01 21.45
C ALA A 424 -7.03 2.09 22.95
N VAL A 425 -6.17 1.55 23.79
CA VAL A 425 -6.31 1.65 25.24
C VAL A 425 -5.51 2.87 25.71
N ASN A 426 -6.19 4.01 25.89
CA ASN A 426 -5.53 5.28 26.24
C ASN A 426 -4.65 5.18 27.49
N LYS A 427 -5.01 4.35 28.48
CA LYS A 427 -4.21 4.13 29.70
C LYS A 427 -2.85 3.46 29.45
N LYS A 428 -2.69 2.74 28.33
CA LYS A 428 -1.41 2.16 27.91
C LYS A 428 -0.51 3.17 27.18
N ILE A 429 -1.03 4.33 26.75
CA ILE A 429 -0.26 5.34 26.03
C ILE A 429 0.53 6.19 27.03
N ASN A 430 1.85 6.10 26.97
CA ASN A 430 2.77 6.89 27.77
C ASN A 430 3.74 7.66 26.86
N LYS A 431 3.35 8.87 26.48
CA LYS A 431 4.14 9.71 25.56
C LYS A 431 5.52 10.05 26.09
N LYS A 432 5.64 10.24 27.43
CA LYS A 432 6.93 10.49 28.05
C LYS A 432 7.88 9.30 27.86
N LEU A 433 7.39 8.07 28.07
CA LEU A 433 8.17 6.86 27.86
C LEU A 433 8.55 6.69 26.38
N GLU A 434 7.65 7.01 25.44
CA GLU A 434 7.94 6.96 24.02
C GLU A 434 9.10 7.93 23.66
N GLU A 435 9.07 9.17 24.16
CA GLU A 435 10.15 10.16 23.95
C GLU A 435 11.48 9.74 24.63
N GLU A 436 11.42 9.20 25.84
CA GLU A 436 12.60 8.71 26.55
C GLU A 436 13.26 7.55 25.80
N MET A 437 12.46 6.59 25.32
CA MET A 437 12.96 5.46 24.54
C MET A 437 13.46 5.88 23.16
N GLU A 438 12.88 6.88 22.52
CA GLU A 438 13.43 7.45 21.29
C GLU A 438 14.87 7.97 21.49
N ASN A 439 15.12 8.63 22.63
CA ASN A 439 16.48 9.05 22.99
C ASN A 439 17.41 7.85 23.23
N VAL A 440 16.93 6.81 23.92
CA VAL A 440 17.68 5.55 24.13
C VAL A 440 18.08 4.93 22.79
N LEU A 441 17.15 4.83 21.84
CA LEU A 441 17.39 4.27 20.52
C LEU A 441 18.42 5.09 19.72
N LYS A 442 18.35 6.41 19.79
CA LYS A 442 19.33 7.31 19.15
C LYS A 442 20.73 7.12 19.76
N ILE A 443 20.83 7.00 21.08
CA ILE A 443 22.10 6.72 21.76
C ILE A 443 22.68 5.38 21.29
N ILE A 444 21.84 4.34 21.20
CA ILE A 444 22.24 3.02 20.73
C ILE A 444 22.73 3.11 19.27
N GLU A 445 22.00 3.79 18.39
CA GLU A 445 22.38 3.98 17.00
C GLU A 445 23.75 4.65 16.88
N MET A 446 23.99 5.71 17.64
CA MET A 446 25.28 6.41 17.65
C MET A 446 26.41 5.50 18.13
N GLY A 447 26.20 4.81 19.24
CA GLY A 447 27.21 3.88 19.75
C GLY A 447 27.53 2.74 18.78
N LEU A 448 26.55 2.26 18.01
CA LEU A 448 26.76 1.27 16.96
C LEU A 448 27.54 1.88 15.77
N ARG A 449 27.25 3.12 15.35
CA ARG A 449 28.04 3.84 14.34
C ARG A 449 29.49 4.05 14.78
N GLU A 450 29.71 4.39 16.07
CA GLU A 450 31.08 4.49 16.62
C GLU A 450 31.81 3.14 16.59
N ARG A 451 31.14 2.04 16.91
CA ARG A 451 31.73 0.69 16.76
C ARG A 451 32.11 0.38 15.32
N ASP A 452 31.27 0.75 14.37
CA ASP A 452 31.53 0.56 12.95
C ASP A 452 32.73 1.42 12.49
N ARG A 453 32.77 2.69 12.92
CA ARG A 453 33.90 3.60 12.64
C ARG A 453 35.26 3.07 13.10
N VAL A 454 35.30 2.43 14.29
CA VAL A 454 36.51 1.84 14.84
C VAL A 454 36.70 0.37 14.46
N GLN A 455 35.83 -0.16 13.58
CA GLN A 455 35.87 -1.54 13.06
C GLN A 455 35.84 -2.63 14.16
N ILE A 456 35.18 -2.34 15.30
CA ILE A 456 34.98 -3.31 16.38
C ILE A 456 33.57 -3.89 16.30
N GLY A 457 33.46 -5.11 15.81
CA GLY A 457 32.17 -5.81 15.68
C GLY A 457 31.42 -5.93 17.02
N LEU A 458 30.09 -5.89 16.98
CA LEU A 458 29.24 -5.89 18.18
C LEU A 458 29.46 -7.09 19.13
N LYS A 459 30.02 -8.19 18.65
CA LYS A 459 30.28 -9.38 19.46
C LYS A 459 31.49 -9.24 20.41
N TRP A 460 32.36 -8.30 20.11
CA TRP A 460 33.50 -7.98 20.97
C TRP A 460 33.04 -7.02 22.06
N PRO A 461 32.95 -7.47 23.33
CA PRO A 461 32.50 -6.61 24.43
C PRO A 461 33.55 -5.51 24.68
N LEU A 462 33.08 -4.31 25.07
CA LEU A 462 33.94 -3.22 25.50
C LEU A 462 33.77 -2.97 27.00
N ALA A 463 34.78 -2.40 27.63
CA ALA A 463 34.75 -2.14 29.08
C ALA A 463 33.66 -1.11 29.43
N LYS A 464 33.62 0.00 28.69
CA LYS A 464 32.65 1.08 28.99
C LYS A 464 32.32 1.92 27.77
N ALA A 465 31.17 2.60 27.86
CA ALA A 465 30.79 3.73 27.02
C ALA A 465 30.51 4.95 27.91
N LYS A 466 30.92 6.13 27.45
CA LYS A 466 30.61 7.40 28.13
C LYS A 466 29.58 8.15 27.27
N ILE A 467 28.45 8.50 27.89
CA ILE A 467 27.36 9.21 27.23
C ILE A 467 27.27 10.62 27.83
N ILE A 468 27.39 11.62 27.00
CA ILE A 468 27.11 13.00 27.38
C ILE A 468 25.68 13.28 26.93
N PHE A 469 24.78 13.52 27.88
CA PHE A 469 23.35 13.62 27.62
C PHE A 469 22.67 14.66 28.50
N TYR A 470 21.79 15.46 27.87
CA TYR A 470 20.94 16.41 28.57
C TYR A 470 19.56 15.77 28.83
N GLY A 471 19.45 15.08 29.94
CA GLY A 471 18.22 14.39 30.33
C GLY A 471 18.47 13.36 31.44
N ASN A 472 17.45 12.61 31.77
CA ASN A 472 17.54 11.52 32.74
C ASN A 472 17.34 10.17 32.03
N LEU A 473 18.25 9.24 32.24
CA LEU A 473 18.11 7.84 31.91
C LEU A 473 17.93 7.06 33.21
N ASN A 474 16.87 6.26 33.30
CA ASN A 474 16.68 5.40 34.44
C ASN A 474 17.58 4.14 34.34
N LYS A 475 17.68 3.38 35.43
CA LYS A 475 18.54 2.20 35.51
C LYS A 475 18.19 1.11 34.46
N GLU A 476 16.92 0.96 34.09
CA GLU A 476 16.48 -0.03 33.12
C GLU A 476 16.88 0.40 31.70
N MET A 477 16.75 1.68 31.35
CA MET A 477 17.20 2.24 30.08
C MET A 477 18.72 2.10 29.91
N ILE A 478 19.49 2.35 30.99
CA ILE A 478 20.93 2.16 30.98
C ILE A 478 21.28 0.71 30.66
N LYS A 479 20.62 -0.26 31.28
CA LYS A 479 20.81 -1.69 31.00
C LYS A 479 20.49 -2.06 29.54
N ILE A 480 19.44 -1.47 28.97
CA ILE A 480 19.11 -1.64 27.54
C ILE A 480 20.28 -1.16 26.67
N ILE A 481 20.80 0.03 26.94
CA ILE A 481 21.92 0.60 26.17
C ILE A 481 23.18 -0.27 26.35
N GLU A 482 23.52 -0.71 27.57
CA GLU A 482 24.63 -1.62 27.87
C GLU A 482 24.54 -2.90 27.04
N GLY A 483 23.37 -3.53 27.05
CA GLY A 483 23.11 -4.76 26.30
C GLY A 483 23.19 -4.57 24.79
N GLN A 484 22.59 -3.49 24.26
CA GLN A 484 22.56 -3.23 22.81
C GLN A 484 23.91 -2.76 22.26
N LEU A 485 24.70 -2.03 23.06
CA LEU A 485 26.06 -1.63 22.69
C LEU A 485 27.11 -2.69 23.03
N ASN A 486 26.74 -3.74 23.76
CA ASN A 486 27.67 -4.75 24.30
C ASN A 486 28.85 -4.11 25.06
N VAL A 487 28.52 -3.24 26.04
CA VAL A 487 29.47 -2.62 26.97
C VAL A 487 29.18 -3.08 28.39
N LYS A 488 30.20 -3.19 29.25
CA LYS A 488 30.04 -3.64 30.63
C LYS A 488 29.48 -2.54 31.53
N LYS A 489 29.74 -1.28 31.22
CA LYS A 489 29.33 -0.13 32.04
C LYS A 489 29.08 1.10 31.18
N ILE A 490 28.05 1.86 31.55
CA ILE A 490 27.80 3.19 30.99
C ILE A 490 28.11 4.26 32.04
N GLU A 491 28.88 5.26 31.66
CA GLU A 491 29.12 6.46 32.42
C GLU A 491 28.34 7.64 31.80
N ILE A 492 27.44 8.24 32.58
CA ILE A 492 26.62 9.39 32.11
C ILE A 492 27.23 10.67 32.64
N LYS A 493 27.58 11.58 31.75
CA LYS A 493 27.99 12.94 32.08
C LYS A 493 26.83 13.89 31.75
N LYS A 494 26.19 14.46 32.79
CA LYS A 494 25.15 15.48 32.58
C LYS A 494 25.82 16.79 32.19
N THR A 495 25.32 17.47 31.15
CA THR A 495 25.73 18.82 30.80
C THR A 495 24.70 19.80 31.34
N GLY A 496 25.17 20.81 32.11
CA GLY A 496 24.32 21.80 32.77
C GLY A 496 23.84 22.96 31.87
N ASN A 497 24.34 23.08 30.61
CA ASN A 497 23.95 24.16 29.70
C ASN A 497 24.19 23.77 28.24
N SER A 498 23.16 23.91 27.40
CA SER A 498 23.25 23.68 25.95
C SER A 498 24.15 24.67 25.20
N LYS A 499 24.54 25.79 25.84
CA LYS A 499 25.38 26.82 25.24
C LYS A 499 26.88 26.50 25.17
N ASN A 500 27.37 25.51 25.92
CA ASN A 500 28.79 25.16 26.00
C ASN A 500 29.25 24.02 25.09
N LEU A 501 28.39 23.50 24.24
CA LEU A 501 28.72 22.48 23.24
C LEU A 501 28.93 23.08 21.84
N ARG A 502 29.46 24.31 21.77
CA ARG A 502 29.92 24.89 20.50
C ARG A 502 31.28 24.31 20.14
N PHE A 503 31.32 23.66 18.97
CA PHE A 503 32.49 23.44 18.10
C PHE A 503 33.59 22.46 18.55
N LEU A 504 33.45 21.23 18.12
CA LEU A 504 34.60 20.56 17.52
C LEU A 504 34.20 20.20 16.07
N SER A 505 34.47 21.20 15.19
CA SER A 505 34.34 21.03 13.74
C SER A 505 35.19 19.90 13.23
N ALA A 506 34.65 19.13 12.28
CA ALA A 506 35.39 18.12 11.54
C ALA A 506 36.70 18.71 10.99
N PRO A 507 37.87 18.08 11.18
CA PRO A 507 39.06 18.46 10.49
C PRO A 507 38.98 18.05 9.03
N LYS A 508 39.35 18.95 8.13
CA LYS A 508 39.60 18.72 6.70
C LYS A 508 40.47 17.50 6.51
N ILE A 509 40.08 16.65 5.57
CA ILE A 509 40.83 15.48 5.11
C ILE A 509 42.16 15.98 4.55
N GLY A 510 43.24 15.77 5.27
CA GLY A 510 44.63 15.93 4.82
C GLY A 510 45.34 14.64 5.11
N ASN A 511 46.06 14.11 4.12
CA ASN A 511 46.86 12.89 4.17
C ASN A 511 47.63 12.75 5.49
N PHE A 512 47.38 11.64 6.22
CA PHE A 512 48.33 11.23 7.27
C PHE A 512 48.36 9.69 7.38
N ARG A 513 49.45 9.13 6.95
CA ARG A 513 50.03 7.89 7.49
C ARG A 513 50.63 8.25 8.85
N GLY A 514 50.22 7.60 9.89
CA GLY A 514 50.96 7.65 11.17
C GLY A 514 50.07 7.81 12.41
N PHE A 515 50.03 6.73 13.17
CA PHE A 515 49.84 6.63 14.62
C PHE A 515 48.55 7.14 15.31
N LEU A 516 47.93 6.13 15.93
CA LEU A 516 46.93 6.19 17.01
C LEU A 516 47.16 7.34 18.01
N SER A 517 46.28 8.29 18.00
CA SER A 517 45.81 8.97 19.20
C SER A 517 44.94 10.19 18.83
N ARG A 518 43.69 10.09 19.11
CA ARG A 518 42.73 11.08 19.58
C ARG A 518 41.34 10.67 19.13
N GLN A 519 40.57 10.24 20.08
CA GLN A 519 39.13 9.96 19.95
C GLN A 519 38.47 11.27 19.44
N LYS A 520 37.83 11.21 18.28
CA LYS A 520 36.93 12.23 17.80
C LYS A 520 35.54 11.94 18.29
N GLN A 521 34.94 12.89 18.96
CA GLN A 521 33.54 12.90 19.38
C GLN A 521 32.67 13.32 18.20
N GLU A 522 31.65 12.55 17.87
CA GLU A 522 30.56 13.01 17.00
C GLU A 522 29.43 13.58 17.87
N VAL A 523 29.06 14.84 17.62
CA VAL A 523 27.96 15.53 18.30
C VAL A 523 26.81 15.67 17.33
N PHE A 524 25.61 15.22 17.72
CA PHE A 524 24.43 15.29 16.89
C PHE A 524 23.33 16.13 17.54
N GLU A 525 22.69 16.99 16.75
CA GLU A 525 21.52 17.76 17.19
C GLU A 525 20.24 16.93 17.16
N ILE A 526 19.53 16.91 18.28
CA ILE A 526 18.17 16.33 18.36
C ILE A 526 17.14 17.44 18.13
N LYS A 527 16.09 17.16 17.36
CA LYS A 527 14.89 18.01 17.26
C LYS A 527 14.41 18.40 18.67
N LYS A 528 14.62 19.63 19.09
CA LYS A 528 14.32 20.31 20.37
C LYS A 528 15.57 20.81 21.13
N GLY A 529 16.72 20.96 20.48
CA GLY A 529 17.93 21.57 21.10
C GLY A 529 18.58 20.71 22.20
N LYS A 530 18.36 19.38 22.18
CA LYS A 530 19.06 18.43 23.06
C LYS A 530 20.21 17.80 22.26
N GLU A 531 21.44 18.05 22.73
CA GLU A 531 22.66 17.45 22.17
C GLU A 531 23.11 16.27 23.03
N PHE A 532 23.60 15.21 22.40
CA PHE A 532 24.27 14.12 23.10
C PHE A 532 25.43 13.57 22.28
N SER A 533 26.41 12.96 22.96
CA SER A 533 27.52 12.25 22.34
C SER A 533 27.77 10.92 23.01
N VAL A 534 28.33 9.98 22.25
CA VAL A 534 28.73 8.66 22.73
C VAL A 534 30.21 8.44 22.46
N GLU A 535 30.97 8.13 23.50
CA GLU A 535 32.41 7.79 23.43
C GLU A 535 32.56 6.34 23.86
N LEU A 536 33.30 5.52 23.08
CA LEU A 536 33.57 4.12 23.42
C LEU A 536 35.00 3.96 23.95
N ASP A 537 35.18 3.22 25.03
CA ASP A 537 36.47 2.73 25.45
C ASP A 537 36.84 1.52 24.59
N ILE A 538 37.75 1.72 23.64
CA ILE A 538 38.15 0.72 22.65
C ILE A 538 39.26 -0.21 23.12
N LYS A 539 39.77 -0.02 24.35
CA LYS A 539 40.81 -0.89 24.91
C LYS A 539 40.22 -2.27 25.25
N ILE A 540 40.65 -3.28 24.55
CA ILE A 540 40.23 -4.67 24.76
C ILE A 540 41.20 -5.33 25.77
N THR A 541 40.72 -5.71 26.95
CA THR A 541 41.47 -6.50 27.92
C THR A 541 41.45 -7.98 27.55
N SER A 542 42.36 -8.80 28.11
CA SER A 542 42.38 -10.24 27.87
C SER A 542 41.07 -10.97 28.25
N GLU A 543 40.37 -10.45 29.25
CA GLU A 543 39.03 -10.97 29.65
C GLU A 543 37.95 -10.65 28.59
N LEU A 544 37.91 -9.40 28.12
CA LEU A 544 36.99 -8.98 27.09
C LEU A 544 37.26 -9.69 25.76
N GLU A 545 38.55 -9.93 25.48
CA GLU A 545 38.96 -10.66 24.30
C GLU A 545 38.49 -12.12 24.35
N SER A 546 38.71 -12.80 25.50
CA SER A 546 38.25 -14.18 25.66
C SER A 546 36.72 -14.33 25.56
N GLU A 547 35.96 -13.34 26.08
CA GLU A 547 34.51 -13.30 25.93
C GLU A 547 34.11 -13.07 24.45
N GLY A 548 34.84 -12.24 23.72
CA GLY A 548 34.63 -12.01 22.27
C GLY A 548 34.83 -13.28 21.47
N TYR A 549 35.91 -14.02 21.73
CA TYR A 549 36.17 -15.33 21.12
C TYR A 549 35.05 -16.33 21.40
N ALA A 550 34.59 -16.43 22.65
CA ALA A 550 33.48 -17.32 23.01
C ALA A 550 32.17 -16.96 22.28
N ARG A 551 31.85 -15.68 22.17
CA ARG A 551 30.66 -15.22 21.43
C ARG A 551 30.74 -15.51 19.93
N GLU A 552 31.92 -15.34 19.32
CA GLU A 552 32.11 -15.68 17.90
C GLU A 552 32.01 -17.19 17.68
N LEU A 553 32.57 -18.01 18.59
CA LEU A 553 32.41 -19.45 18.55
C LEU A 553 30.94 -19.86 18.60
N MET A 554 30.18 -19.33 19.58
CA MET A 554 28.73 -19.61 19.72
C MET A 554 27.97 -19.26 18.43
N ARG A 555 28.29 -18.13 17.78
CA ARG A 555 27.67 -17.76 16.51
C ARG A 555 27.92 -18.78 15.40
N LYS A 556 29.19 -19.21 15.27
CA LYS A 556 29.60 -20.19 14.25
C LYS A 556 28.93 -21.53 14.49
N VAL A 557 28.82 -21.95 15.74
CA VAL A 557 28.06 -23.15 16.12
C VAL A 557 26.58 -23.01 15.75
N GLN A 558 25.95 -21.88 16.02
CA GLN A 558 24.54 -21.65 15.64
C GLN A 558 24.35 -21.62 14.11
N ALA A 559 25.33 -21.09 13.37
CA ALA A 559 25.29 -21.11 11.90
C ALA A 559 25.38 -22.57 11.38
N LEU A 560 26.25 -23.39 11.97
CA LEU A 560 26.37 -24.80 11.62
C LEU A 560 25.10 -25.58 11.98
N ARG A 561 24.52 -25.35 13.17
CA ARG A 561 23.22 -25.92 13.57
C ARG A 561 22.13 -25.61 12.54
N LYS A 562 22.02 -24.34 12.09
CA LYS A 562 21.06 -23.93 11.08
C LYS A 562 21.27 -24.61 9.73
N LYS A 563 22.55 -24.78 9.31
CA LYS A 563 22.90 -25.48 8.08
C LYS A 563 22.46 -26.95 8.12
N GLU A 564 22.57 -27.58 9.30
CA GLU A 564 22.14 -28.96 9.56
C GLU A 564 20.66 -29.12 9.86
N GLY A 565 19.85 -28.05 9.71
CA GLY A 565 18.41 -28.10 9.95
C GLY A 565 17.99 -28.25 11.42
N LEU A 566 18.91 -28.02 12.38
CA LEU A 566 18.62 -28.17 13.80
C LEU A 566 17.82 -26.98 14.34
N ILE A 567 16.82 -27.27 15.17
CA ILE A 567 16.02 -26.26 15.88
C ILE A 567 16.61 -25.95 17.26
N LYS A 568 16.09 -24.89 17.92
CA LYS A 568 16.62 -24.40 19.22
C LYS A 568 16.65 -25.47 20.29
N THR A 569 15.68 -26.38 20.33
CA THR A 569 15.51 -27.42 21.35
C THR A 569 16.42 -28.66 21.12
N ASP A 570 16.96 -28.84 19.91
CA ASP A 570 17.82 -29.98 19.62
C ASP A 570 19.10 -29.94 20.44
N LYS A 571 19.44 -31.05 21.09
CA LYS A 571 20.67 -31.21 21.87
C LYS A 571 21.78 -31.71 20.96
N ILE A 572 22.99 -31.25 21.22
CA ILE A 572 24.18 -31.63 20.44
C ILE A 572 25.33 -32.08 21.31
N LYS A 573 26.21 -32.94 20.75
CA LYS A 573 27.62 -33.06 21.15
C LYS A 573 28.41 -32.05 20.32
N LEU A 574 29.30 -31.31 20.97
CA LEU A 574 30.11 -30.27 20.36
C LEU A 574 31.59 -30.51 20.63
N ALA A 575 32.42 -30.53 19.61
CA ALA A 575 33.87 -30.51 19.75
C ALA A 575 34.42 -29.27 19.00
N VAL A 576 35.39 -28.63 19.62
CA VAL A 576 36.09 -27.47 19.06
C VAL A 576 37.56 -27.75 19.05
N VAL A 577 38.17 -27.74 17.89
CA VAL A 577 39.61 -27.97 17.67
C VAL A 577 40.25 -26.63 17.34
N SER A 578 41.31 -26.26 18.07
CA SER A 578 42.09 -25.02 17.84
C SER A 578 43.41 -25.08 18.57
N GLU A 579 44.20 -24.02 18.51
CA GLU A 579 45.44 -23.88 19.27
C GLU A 579 45.16 -23.74 20.77
N LYS A 580 46.10 -24.21 21.59
CA LYS A 580 45.99 -24.28 23.06
C LYS A 580 45.63 -22.91 23.70
N ASN A 581 46.24 -21.82 23.22
CA ASN A 581 45.98 -20.47 23.70
C ASN A 581 44.50 -20.06 23.49
N ILE A 582 43.92 -20.42 22.33
CA ILE A 582 42.52 -20.14 21.98
C ILE A 582 41.58 -21.04 22.79
N LEU A 583 41.91 -22.29 22.95
CA LEU A 583 41.11 -23.20 23.78
C LEU A 583 41.06 -22.75 25.26
N GLN A 584 42.12 -22.19 25.79
CA GLN A 584 42.12 -21.59 27.14
C GLN A 584 41.14 -20.41 27.25
N MET A 585 41.00 -19.63 26.19
CA MET A 585 39.97 -18.56 26.16
C MET A 585 38.56 -19.15 26.18
N PHE A 586 38.31 -20.21 25.45
CA PHE A 586 36.99 -20.89 25.43
C PHE A 586 36.69 -21.59 26.76
N GLU A 587 37.70 -22.19 27.39
CA GLU A 587 37.48 -22.89 28.68
C GLU A 587 36.94 -21.96 29.76
N LYS A 588 37.38 -20.68 29.82
CA LYS A 588 36.83 -19.65 30.72
C LYS A 588 35.32 -19.43 30.57
N HIS A 589 34.79 -19.74 29.39
CA HIS A 589 33.38 -19.51 29.04
C HIS A 589 32.62 -20.81 28.74
N LYS A 590 33.18 -21.98 29.07
CA LYS A 590 32.66 -23.29 28.73
C LYS A 590 31.18 -23.49 29.04
N GLN A 591 30.76 -23.10 30.25
CA GLN A 591 29.37 -23.24 30.67
C GLN A 591 28.43 -22.38 29.80
N SER A 592 28.78 -21.14 29.55
CA SER A 592 28.00 -20.23 28.67
C SER A 592 27.90 -20.74 27.23
N ILE A 593 28.99 -21.31 26.72
CA ILE A 593 29.02 -21.94 25.37
C ILE A 593 28.06 -23.12 25.33
N LYS A 594 28.09 -24.02 26.34
CA LYS A 594 27.18 -25.17 26.43
C LYS A 594 25.72 -24.75 26.43
N GLU A 595 25.37 -23.82 27.30
CA GLU A 595 23.99 -23.32 27.45
C GLU A 595 23.49 -22.66 26.16
N LYS A 596 24.23 -21.69 25.59
CA LYS A 596 23.80 -20.93 24.42
C LYS A 596 23.82 -21.77 23.13
N THR A 597 24.58 -22.87 23.06
CA THR A 597 24.60 -23.78 21.90
C THR A 597 23.72 -25.03 22.10
N ASN A 598 23.08 -25.18 23.27
CA ASN A 598 22.35 -26.38 23.68
C ASN A 598 23.21 -27.67 23.56
N ALA A 599 24.51 -27.54 23.89
CA ALA A 599 25.44 -28.67 23.87
C ALA A 599 25.35 -29.45 25.18
N LYS A 600 24.99 -30.75 25.12
CA LYS A 600 25.02 -31.65 26.25
C LYS A 600 26.47 -31.98 26.65
N GLU A 601 27.31 -32.20 25.64
CA GLU A 601 28.74 -32.44 25.78
C GLU A 601 29.50 -31.38 24.99
N LEU A 602 30.57 -30.80 25.60
CA LEU A 602 31.49 -29.88 24.94
C LEU A 602 32.93 -30.31 25.24
N ARG A 603 33.72 -30.53 24.18
CA ARG A 603 35.11 -30.90 24.27
C ARG A 603 35.96 -29.88 23.52
N PHE A 604 37.05 -29.47 24.12
CA PHE A 604 38.09 -28.65 23.52
C PHE A 604 39.32 -29.54 23.23
N ILE A 605 39.88 -29.46 22.04
CA ILE A 605 40.90 -30.38 21.54
C ILE A 605 42.01 -29.56 20.90
N ASP A 606 43.26 -29.78 21.33
CA ASP A 606 44.42 -29.09 20.75
C ASP A 606 44.68 -29.59 19.34
N ILE A 607 44.87 -28.69 18.40
CA ILE A 607 45.15 -29.02 16.99
C ILE A 607 46.48 -29.84 16.82
N HIS A 608 47.37 -29.75 17.79
CA HIS A 608 48.65 -30.45 17.80
C HIS A 608 48.57 -31.84 18.46
N GLU A 609 47.42 -32.20 19.05
CA GLU A 609 47.20 -33.56 19.54
C GLU A 609 46.93 -34.54 18.39
N THR A 610 47.98 -35.17 17.84
CA THR A 610 47.92 -36.05 16.64
C THR A 610 47.75 -37.55 16.97
N ASN A 611 47.21 -37.92 18.12
CA ASN A 611 47.10 -39.30 18.56
C ASN A 611 45.98 -40.08 17.81
N LYS A 612 46.20 -41.39 17.46
CA LYS A 612 45.20 -42.27 16.80
C LYS A 612 43.82 -42.26 17.51
N ARG A 613 43.84 -42.13 18.84
CA ARG A 613 42.61 -41.98 19.68
C ARG A 613 41.82 -40.71 19.37
N PHE A 614 42.51 -39.65 18.95
CA PHE A 614 41.97 -38.37 18.57
C PHE A 614 41.19 -38.44 17.23
N ILE A 615 41.73 -39.09 16.21
CA ILE A 615 41.12 -39.27 14.91
C ILE A 615 39.84 -40.12 15.05
N LEU A 616 39.83 -41.11 15.92
CA LEU A 616 38.67 -41.95 16.22
C LEU A 616 37.57 -41.16 16.94
N LEU A 617 37.91 -40.27 17.87
CA LEU A 617 36.95 -39.41 18.58
C LEU A 617 36.25 -38.42 17.64
N LEU A 618 36.95 -37.89 16.64
CA LEU A 618 36.37 -36.95 15.68
C LEU A 618 35.48 -37.63 14.64
N LYS A 619 35.60 -38.94 14.41
CA LYS A 619 34.70 -39.72 13.55
C LYS A 619 33.28 -39.87 14.13
N ASP A 620 33.10 -39.64 15.44
CA ASP A 620 31.77 -39.67 16.09
C ASP A 620 30.89 -38.46 15.77
N TYR A 621 31.43 -37.40 15.13
CA TYR A 621 30.71 -36.19 14.79
C TYR A 621 30.28 -36.19 13.34
N SER A 622 28.98 -35.92 13.09
CA SER A 622 28.36 -36.00 11.76
C SER A 622 28.62 -34.76 10.90
N SER A 623 28.85 -33.60 11.51
CA SER A 623 28.99 -32.34 10.81
C SER A 623 30.26 -31.60 11.20
N LYS A 624 30.88 -30.93 10.22
CA LYS A 624 32.14 -30.21 10.36
C LYS A 624 32.06 -28.82 9.75
N LEU A 625 32.66 -27.84 10.42
CA LEU A 625 32.89 -26.47 9.92
C LEU A 625 34.35 -26.08 10.25
N GLU A 626 35.13 -25.76 9.23
CA GLU A 626 36.43 -25.09 9.37
C GLU A 626 36.25 -23.61 9.11
N ASP A 627 36.76 -22.76 10.00
CA ASP A 627 36.62 -21.31 9.91
C ASP A 627 37.74 -20.61 10.73
N LYS A 628 37.69 -19.28 10.81
CA LYS A 628 38.65 -18.49 11.60
C LYS A 628 37.90 -17.54 12.56
N ILE A 629 38.52 -17.29 13.71
CA ILE A 629 38.16 -16.16 14.57
C ILE A 629 39.36 -15.23 14.62
N LYS A 630 39.27 -14.02 14.06
CA LYS A 630 40.42 -13.22 13.67
C LYS A 630 41.35 -14.04 12.79
N GLU A 631 42.63 -14.14 13.13
CA GLU A 631 43.64 -14.93 12.39
C GLU A 631 43.70 -16.40 12.81
N ASN A 632 43.04 -16.78 13.90
CA ASN A 632 43.17 -18.11 14.48
C ASN A 632 42.20 -19.10 13.85
N LYS A 633 42.72 -20.22 13.37
CA LYS A 633 41.95 -21.32 12.80
C LYS A 633 41.16 -22.04 13.88
N ILE A 634 39.92 -22.40 13.59
CA ILE A 634 39.07 -23.22 14.41
C ILE A 634 38.38 -24.28 13.55
N GLU A 635 38.22 -25.48 14.09
CA GLU A 635 37.35 -26.48 13.53
C GLU A 635 36.25 -26.81 14.54
N ILE A 636 35.01 -26.74 14.08
CA ILE A 636 33.81 -27.00 14.87
C ILE A 636 33.19 -28.28 14.35
N ARG A 637 32.95 -29.25 15.23
CA ARG A 637 32.25 -30.49 14.91
C ARG A 637 31.02 -30.64 15.79
N LEU A 638 29.91 -31.04 15.22
CA LEU A 638 28.69 -31.32 15.97
C LEU A 638 28.05 -32.65 15.56
N LYS A 639 27.31 -33.23 16.49
CA LYS A 639 26.43 -34.37 16.28
C LYS A 639 25.16 -34.13 17.05
N ARG A 640 24.01 -34.36 16.41
CA ARG A 640 22.70 -34.36 17.10
C ARG A 640 22.64 -35.55 18.06
N ILE A 641 22.07 -35.35 19.26
CA ILE A 641 21.81 -36.37 20.25
C ILE A 641 20.36 -36.77 20.24
#